data_8bbcaf1473cfc7e165593ef4b11682e0
#
_entry.id   8bbcaf1473cfc7e165593ef4b11682e0
#
_cell.length_a   1.000
_cell.length_b   1.000
_cell.length_c   1.000
_cell.angle_alpha   90.00
_cell.angle_beta   90.00
_cell.angle_gamma   90.00
#
_symmetry.space_group_name_H-M   'P 1'
#
loop_
_entity.id
_entity.type
_entity.pdbx_description
1 polymer ?
#
loop_
_entity_poly.entity_id
_entity_poly.type
_entity_poly.pdbx_seq_one_letter_code
_entity_poly.pdbx_strand_id
1 'polypeptide(L)'
;MNNKASWKFSSASHGEIVGLNDAGITMFSIDIFNSLAREIIQNSIDARTTDNKPVKVEFNSFSIPVNEFPGKKRFESILGYCNDMTKDNDALEFIKKAKDIFNKSEIKVLRISDYNTTGLIGAKDGKIGEPWSRLVKEKGTSQKNDDAGGSFGIGKSSPFSASNLRTVFYSTLDKYGYSSCIGVASLISFIDKQSVESDDYTTGKGFFTDSKKLLAMEGLADFEEGYIRTEPGTDIYIMGFEDIDEWESKIIESVLLNYLVSIHRGELEIVVQNKTLNSKNLGNVIQDLKLNNDKDYNNSILALKNYYKVLSNKDKNVYSITLDNNDYGKEFGFKSGECELLLMEEKNSNRRIMMTRKNGMKIFELDRLPSGLNVTGILLMTGKNMNRIFRSMEPPAHDKWDPGTDKEKKKIYNGLKRYIRDEIRNIFSQNDVEAVDVFGINDFLPDNLLGDKEKEDKKGLELIPVVGEIKQVNMVNNKKNKEIKSKSGKPGKPGKPGKPAKPSKPGKSEKPGKPRKPSETGKGKVARIVDVTSRIMCVDKSNGEYTMFINIPNTSNKAEISLELVGEHGSNKVEIRDAKINSGNAKIDAIKEECIVLNNLKYSERIKIDFRIDFNYYGAFSLEYKEILWRLNKEWIHIQFYQRYQMIILIHLLQQILLGMI
;
A
#
# COMPACT_ATOMS: atom_id res chain seq x y z
N MET A 1 6.81 -17.70 -34.32
CA MET A 1 5.89 -16.52 -34.44
C MET A 1 5.74 -16.11 -35.90
N ASN A 2 4.56 -15.58 -36.25
CA ASN A 2 4.18 -15.23 -37.64
C ASN A 2 5.10 -14.14 -38.21
N ASN A 3 5.66 -14.34 -39.43
CA ASN A 3 6.57 -13.39 -40.12
C ASN A 3 5.97 -11.99 -40.42
N LYS A 4 4.66 -11.79 -40.15
CA LYS A 4 3.96 -10.51 -40.31
C LYS A 4 3.77 -9.70 -39.04
N ALA A 5 4.12 -10.27 -37.88
CA ALA A 5 3.97 -9.59 -36.60
C ALA A 5 5.06 -8.53 -36.40
N SER A 6 4.66 -7.39 -35.84
CA SER A 6 5.58 -6.29 -35.50
C SER A 6 5.05 -5.47 -34.34
N TRP A 7 5.90 -4.66 -33.73
CA TRP A 7 5.51 -3.68 -32.74
C TRP A 7 4.74 -2.54 -33.38
N LYS A 8 3.49 -2.32 -32.93
CA LYS A 8 2.55 -1.30 -33.38
C LYS A 8 2.12 -0.44 -32.22
N PHE A 9 2.20 0.87 -32.38
CA PHE A 9 1.76 1.87 -31.42
C PHE A 9 0.65 2.71 -32.06
N SER A 10 -0.43 2.95 -31.31
CA SER A 10 -1.50 3.82 -31.77
C SER A 10 -1.07 5.28 -31.67
N SER A 11 -1.49 6.11 -32.65
CA SER A 11 -1.39 7.56 -32.55
C SER A 11 -2.17 8.07 -31.34
N ALA A 12 -1.67 9.09 -30.68
CA ALA A 12 -2.38 9.83 -29.65
C ALA A 12 -3.40 10.80 -30.23
N SER A 13 -3.37 11.04 -31.53
CA SER A 13 -4.29 11.95 -32.26
C SER A 13 -4.41 13.31 -31.57
N HIS A 14 -3.26 13.92 -31.23
CA HIS A 14 -3.13 15.16 -30.46
C HIS A 14 -3.70 15.09 -29.04
N GLY A 15 -3.90 13.88 -28.52
CA GLY A 15 -4.36 13.63 -27.14
C GLY A 15 -3.23 13.66 -26.12
N GLU A 16 -3.32 12.80 -25.12
CA GLU A 16 -2.39 12.75 -23.99
C GLU A 16 -1.00 12.23 -24.39
N ILE A 17 0.05 12.95 -23.97
CA ILE A 17 1.46 12.52 -24.08
C ILE A 17 1.85 11.89 -22.75
N VAL A 18 2.32 10.65 -22.81
CA VAL A 18 2.64 9.82 -21.64
C VAL A 18 4.16 9.81 -21.42
N GLY A 19 4.59 10.10 -20.19
CA GLY A 19 5.97 9.93 -19.73
C GLY A 19 6.23 8.51 -19.20
N LEU A 20 7.45 8.29 -18.65
CA LEU A 20 7.84 6.99 -18.08
C LEU A 20 7.09 6.66 -16.80
N ASN A 21 6.72 7.66 -16.01
CA ASN A 21 6.13 7.51 -14.68
C ASN A 21 4.61 7.24 -14.76
N ASP A 22 4.24 6.04 -15.25
CA ASP A 22 2.88 5.53 -15.09
C ASP A 22 2.65 5.19 -13.61
N ALA A 23 1.68 5.88 -12.99
CA ALA A 23 1.36 5.71 -11.57
C ALA A 23 1.07 4.24 -11.20
N GLY A 24 0.44 3.47 -12.11
CA GLY A 24 0.18 2.05 -11.91
C GLY A 24 1.46 1.22 -11.83
N ILE A 25 2.48 1.53 -12.64
CA ILE A 25 3.75 0.80 -12.62
C ILE A 25 4.61 1.23 -11.43
N THR A 26 4.69 2.55 -11.18
CA THR A 26 5.48 3.11 -10.07
C THR A 26 5.02 2.61 -8.70
N MET A 27 3.71 2.44 -8.50
CA MET A 27 3.15 1.89 -7.27
C MET A 27 3.70 0.49 -6.95
N PHE A 28 3.94 -0.35 -7.95
CA PHE A 28 4.44 -1.72 -7.77
C PHE A 28 5.97 -1.83 -7.78
N SER A 29 6.69 -0.75 -8.08
CA SER A 29 8.17 -0.76 -8.13
C SER A 29 8.83 -0.74 -6.75
N ILE A 30 8.09 -0.42 -5.68
CA ILE A 30 8.63 -0.35 -4.30
C ILE A 30 8.95 -1.75 -3.79
N ASP A 31 8.06 -2.72 -4.03
CA ASP A 31 8.24 -4.13 -3.65
C ASP A 31 7.73 -5.01 -4.80
N ILE A 32 8.61 -5.23 -5.76
CA ILE A 32 8.29 -5.91 -7.04
C ILE A 32 7.80 -7.34 -6.79
N PHE A 33 8.49 -8.10 -5.94
CA PHE A 33 8.18 -9.53 -5.74
C PHE A 33 6.88 -9.72 -4.98
N ASN A 34 6.63 -8.91 -3.97
CA ASN A 34 5.36 -8.93 -3.25
C ASN A 34 4.19 -8.52 -4.16
N SER A 35 4.41 -7.49 -4.98
CA SER A 35 3.42 -7.03 -5.94
C SER A 35 3.09 -8.10 -6.99
N LEU A 36 4.10 -8.76 -7.57
CA LEU A 36 3.91 -9.85 -8.52
C LEU A 36 3.15 -11.01 -7.87
N ALA A 37 3.59 -11.48 -6.70
CA ALA A 37 2.94 -12.58 -6.01
C ALA A 37 1.47 -12.25 -5.68
N ARG A 38 1.20 -11.06 -5.14
CA ARG A 38 -0.15 -10.67 -4.76
C ARG A 38 -1.10 -10.60 -5.95
N GLU A 39 -0.72 -9.82 -6.96
CA GLU A 39 -1.63 -9.48 -8.07
C GLU A 39 -1.87 -10.66 -9.01
N ILE A 40 -0.80 -11.39 -9.37
CA ILE A 40 -0.94 -12.49 -10.32
C ILE A 40 -1.65 -13.67 -9.67
N ILE A 41 -1.28 -14.06 -8.45
CA ILE A 41 -1.93 -15.17 -7.76
C ILE A 41 -3.40 -14.85 -7.47
N GLN A 42 -3.72 -13.59 -7.09
CA GLN A 42 -5.11 -13.17 -6.92
C GLN A 42 -5.91 -13.37 -8.21
N ASN A 43 -5.39 -12.89 -9.34
CA ASN A 43 -6.06 -13.02 -10.65
C ASN A 43 -6.24 -14.50 -11.03
N SER A 44 -5.25 -15.35 -10.75
CA SER A 44 -5.31 -16.78 -11.01
C SER A 44 -6.36 -17.49 -10.15
N ILE A 45 -6.45 -17.17 -8.85
CA ILE A 45 -7.48 -17.73 -7.95
C ILE A 45 -8.90 -17.27 -8.38
N ASP A 46 -9.03 -16.00 -8.78
CA ASP A 46 -10.32 -15.46 -9.25
C ASP A 46 -10.77 -16.09 -10.59
N ALA A 47 -9.84 -16.63 -11.37
CA ALA A 47 -10.10 -17.33 -12.63
C ALA A 47 -10.23 -18.87 -12.49
N ARG A 48 -10.28 -19.42 -11.25
CA ARG A 48 -10.35 -20.86 -10.95
C ARG A 48 -11.53 -21.53 -11.65
N THR A 49 -11.30 -22.71 -12.23
CA THR A 49 -12.33 -23.48 -12.96
C THR A 49 -13.02 -24.53 -12.11
N THR A 50 -12.28 -25.25 -11.26
CA THR A 50 -12.82 -26.35 -10.45
C THR A 50 -12.33 -26.26 -9.01
N ASP A 51 -13.21 -26.58 -8.04
CA ASP A 51 -12.86 -26.57 -6.61
C ASP A 51 -12.12 -27.86 -6.17
N ASN A 52 -12.10 -28.90 -7.00
CA ASN A 52 -11.51 -30.20 -6.65
C ASN A 52 -9.99 -30.24 -6.79
N LYS A 53 -9.39 -29.21 -7.41
CA LYS A 53 -7.94 -29.10 -7.59
C LYS A 53 -7.47 -27.73 -7.15
N PRO A 54 -6.23 -27.59 -6.63
CA PRO A 54 -5.66 -26.27 -6.39
C PRO A 54 -5.52 -25.48 -7.69
N VAL A 55 -5.56 -24.16 -7.59
CA VAL A 55 -4.92 -23.31 -8.59
C VAL A 55 -3.42 -23.49 -8.42
N LYS A 56 -2.71 -23.82 -9.50
CA LYS A 56 -1.24 -23.91 -9.49
C LYS A 56 -0.67 -22.71 -10.22
N VAL A 57 0.33 -22.04 -9.62
CA VAL A 57 1.05 -20.92 -10.23
C VAL A 57 2.54 -21.25 -10.22
N GLU A 58 3.17 -21.18 -11.40
CA GLU A 58 4.60 -21.44 -11.58
C GLU A 58 5.35 -20.16 -11.93
N PHE A 59 6.47 -19.95 -11.29
CA PHE A 59 7.46 -18.90 -11.58
C PHE A 59 8.73 -19.54 -12.08
N ASN A 60 9.08 -19.33 -13.35
CA ASN A 60 10.26 -19.90 -13.96
C ASN A 60 11.08 -18.85 -14.70
N SER A 61 12.35 -18.66 -14.30
CA SER A 61 13.29 -17.75 -14.97
C SER A 61 14.20 -18.54 -15.91
N PHE A 62 14.32 -18.05 -17.13
CA PHE A 62 15.18 -18.62 -18.16
C PHE A 62 15.78 -17.51 -19.02
N SER A 63 16.65 -17.87 -19.96
CA SER A 63 17.25 -16.94 -20.92
C SER A 63 16.83 -17.28 -22.33
N ILE A 64 16.64 -16.26 -23.17
CA ILE A 64 16.50 -16.41 -24.61
C ILE A 64 17.67 -15.69 -25.32
N PRO A 65 18.16 -16.18 -26.47
CA PRO A 65 19.09 -15.42 -27.30
C PRO A 65 18.49 -14.04 -27.63
N VAL A 66 19.30 -13.00 -27.54
CA VAL A 66 18.81 -11.62 -27.78
C VAL A 66 18.20 -11.44 -29.16
N ASN A 67 18.64 -12.24 -30.16
CA ASN A 67 18.12 -12.20 -31.51
C ASN A 67 16.73 -12.84 -31.66
N GLU A 68 16.28 -13.60 -30.66
CA GLU A 68 14.96 -14.21 -30.60
C GLU A 68 13.92 -13.30 -29.94
N PHE A 69 14.34 -12.13 -29.42
CA PHE A 69 13.37 -11.13 -28.93
C PHE A 69 12.45 -10.70 -30.09
N PRO A 70 11.11 -10.83 -29.93
CA PRO A 70 10.16 -10.58 -31.00
C PRO A 70 10.23 -9.15 -31.52
N GLY A 71 10.55 -9.01 -32.80
CA GLY A 71 10.66 -7.70 -33.45
C GLY A 71 11.82 -6.84 -32.94
N LYS A 72 12.93 -7.44 -32.50
CA LYS A 72 14.13 -6.78 -31.95
C LYS A 72 14.51 -5.49 -32.69
N LYS A 73 14.80 -5.58 -34.01
CA LYS A 73 15.22 -4.42 -34.79
C LYS A 73 14.24 -3.25 -34.73
N ARG A 74 12.94 -3.56 -34.77
CA ARG A 74 11.89 -2.55 -34.65
C ARG A 74 11.87 -1.95 -33.23
N PHE A 75 11.98 -2.76 -32.21
CA PHE A 75 12.00 -2.32 -30.80
C PHE A 75 13.21 -1.44 -30.50
N GLU A 76 14.39 -1.77 -30.99
CA GLU A 76 15.61 -0.94 -30.87
C GLU A 76 15.42 0.43 -31.56
N SER A 77 14.78 0.48 -32.74
CA SER A 77 14.43 1.74 -33.39
C SER A 77 13.49 2.59 -32.52
N ILE A 78 12.48 1.96 -31.92
CA ILE A 78 11.54 2.63 -31.01
C ILE A 78 12.26 3.20 -29.78
N LEU A 79 13.17 2.46 -29.16
CA LEU A 79 13.99 2.98 -28.05
C LEU A 79 14.85 4.18 -28.50
N GLY A 80 15.30 4.19 -29.76
CA GLY A 80 15.96 5.35 -30.36
C GLY A 80 15.02 6.57 -30.43
N TYR A 81 13.79 6.40 -30.94
CA TYR A 81 12.80 7.45 -31.02
C TYR A 81 12.40 7.98 -29.63
N CYS A 82 12.23 7.09 -28.65
CA CYS A 82 11.97 7.48 -27.26
C CYS A 82 13.13 8.35 -26.71
N ASN A 83 14.36 7.97 -26.99
CA ASN A 83 15.56 8.72 -26.55
C ASN A 83 15.61 10.13 -27.15
N ASP A 84 15.23 10.28 -28.40
CA ASP A 84 15.23 11.58 -29.09
C ASP A 84 14.16 12.53 -28.54
N MET A 85 13.10 12.00 -27.92
CA MET A 85 11.92 12.75 -27.50
C MET A 85 11.94 13.18 -26.03
N THR A 86 12.72 12.52 -25.18
CA THR A 86 12.72 12.82 -23.74
C THR A 86 13.95 13.61 -23.30
N LYS A 87 13.74 14.45 -22.28
CA LYS A 87 14.82 15.11 -21.52
C LYS A 87 14.75 14.73 -20.03
N ASP A 88 13.84 13.84 -19.69
CA ASP A 88 13.68 13.32 -18.34
C ASP A 88 14.80 12.33 -18.04
N ASN A 89 15.52 12.56 -16.95
CA ASN A 89 16.67 11.75 -16.56
C ASN A 89 16.30 10.30 -16.27
N ASP A 90 15.16 10.06 -15.62
CA ASP A 90 14.69 8.71 -15.28
C ASP A 90 14.36 7.93 -16.57
N ALA A 91 13.72 8.60 -17.53
CA ALA A 91 13.41 8.01 -18.82
C ALA A 91 14.69 7.74 -19.65
N LEU A 92 15.68 8.63 -19.63
CA LEU A 92 16.97 8.41 -20.28
C LEU A 92 17.73 7.23 -19.66
N GLU A 93 17.73 7.13 -18.33
CA GLU A 93 18.35 6.00 -17.63
C GLU A 93 17.67 4.67 -17.96
N PHE A 94 16.34 4.64 -17.97
CA PHE A 94 15.57 3.47 -18.41
C PHE A 94 15.92 3.07 -19.85
N ILE A 95 15.92 4.01 -20.80
CA ILE A 95 16.24 3.73 -22.21
C ILE A 95 17.67 3.21 -22.35
N LYS A 96 18.60 3.76 -21.58
CA LYS A 96 19.99 3.27 -21.56
C LYS A 96 20.05 1.83 -21.08
N LYS A 97 19.44 1.51 -19.93
CA LYS A 97 19.36 0.13 -19.40
C LYS A 97 18.73 -0.84 -20.42
N ALA A 98 17.63 -0.41 -21.05
CA ALA A 98 16.98 -1.23 -22.09
C ALA A 98 17.90 -1.49 -23.29
N LYS A 99 18.65 -0.50 -23.78
CA LYS A 99 19.64 -0.67 -24.85
C LYS A 99 20.80 -1.58 -24.42
N ASP A 100 21.26 -1.46 -23.17
CA ASP A 100 22.34 -2.31 -22.64
C ASP A 100 21.92 -3.79 -22.59
N ILE A 101 20.63 -4.09 -22.36
CA ILE A 101 20.09 -5.46 -22.44
C ILE A 101 20.22 -6.01 -23.87
N PHE A 102 19.89 -5.21 -24.89
CA PHE A 102 20.00 -5.64 -26.29
C PHE A 102 21.45 -5.78 -26.78
N ASN A 103 22.43 -5.24 -26.07
CA ASN A 103 23.86 -5.44 -26.34
C ASN A 103 24.41 -6.74 -25.73
N LYS A 104 23.64 -7.46 -24.90
CA LYS A 104 24.04 -8.77 -24.36
C LYS A 104 23.79 -9.88 -25.37
N SER A 105 24.32 -11.07 -25.10
CA SER A 105 24.02 -12.27 -25.90
C SER A 105 22.62 -12.81 -25.66
N GLU A 106 22.10 -12.61 -24.43
CA GLU A 106 20.87 -13.21 -23.95
C GLU A 106 20.01 -12.18 -23.18
N ILE A 107 18.72 -12.42 -23.16
CA ILE A 107 17.72 -11.67 -22.38
C ILE A 107 17.12 -12.62 -21.35
N LYS A 108 17.14 -12.22 -20.07
CA LYS A 108 16.42 -12.92 -19.00
C LYS A 108 14.92 -12.72 -19.14
N VAL A 109 14.17 -13.79 -18.94
CA VAL A 109 12.71 -13.82 -19.00
C VAL A 109 12.19 -14.53 -17.75
N LEU A 110 11.21 -13.94 -17.09
CA LEU A 110 10.42 -14.62 -16.07
C LEU A 110 9.08 -15.04 -16.68
N ARG A 111 8.81 -16.35 -16.74
CA ARG A 111 7.50 -16.89 -17.06
C ARG A 111 6.72 -17.12 -15.76
N ILE A 112 5.48 -16.62 -15.72
CA ILE A 112 4.53 -16.91 -14.67
C ILE A 112 3.33 -17.59 -15.32
N SER A 113 3.06 -18.84 -14.93
CA SER A 113 2.03 -19.68 -15.55
C SER A 113 1.00 -20.10 -14.54
N ASP A 114 -0.27 -19.96 -14.85
CA ASP A 114 -1.36 -20.50 -14.02
C ASP A 114 -2.01 -21.73 -14.65
N TYR A 115 -2.57 -22.58 -13.80
CA TYR A 115 -3.25 -23.84 -14.17
C TYR A 115 -4.50 -24.00 -13.31
N ASN A 116 -5.48 -24.79 -13.81
CA ASN A 116 -6.83 -24.89 -13.27
C ASN A 116 -7.56 -23.54 -13.28
N THR A 117 -7.33 -22.76 -14.33
CA THR A 117 -7.94 -21.44 -14.57
C THR A 117 -8.65 -21.43 -15.94
N THR A 118 -9.48 -20.42 -16.16
CA THR A 118 -10.25 -20.30 -17.42
C THR A 118 -9.39 -19.88 -18.60
N GLY A 119 -8.15 -19.43 -18.39
CA GLY A 119 -7.40 -18.69 -19.38
C GLY A 119 -8.05 -17.34 -19.74
N LEU A 120 -7.49 -16.65 -20.74
CA LEU A 120 -7.96 -15.34 -21.17
C LEU A 120 -9.01 -15.45 -22.28
N ILE A 121 -10.25 -15.68 -21.88
CA ILE A 121 -11.40 -15.73 -22.81
C ILE A 121 -11.55 -14.38 -23.51
N GLY A 122 -11.99 -14.39 -24.78
CA GLY A 122 -12.29 -13.20 -25.58
C GLY A 122 -11.08 -12.67 -26.38
N ALA A 123 -9.97 -13.40 -26.47
CA ALA A 123 -8.78 -12.99 -27.22
C ALA A 123 -9.01 -12.93 -28.73
N LYS A 124 -9.91 -13.75 -29.27
CA LYS A 124 -10.19 -13.86 -30.72
C LYS A 124 -10.78 -12.58 -31.31
N ASP A 125 -11.70 -11.96 -30.60
CA ASP A 125 -12.43 -10.78 -31.07
C ASP A 125 -12.16 -9.51 -30.25
N GLY A 126 -11.49 -9.64 -29.12
CA GLY A 126 -11.12 -8.52 -28.25
C GLY A 126 -12.33 -7.81 -27.63
N LYS A 127 -13.42 -8.54 -27.39
CA LYS A 127 -14.68 -8.00 -26.87
C LYS A 127 -14.47 -7.33 -25.52
N ILE A 128 -14.96 -6.11 -25.38
CA ILE A 128 -14.89 -5.31 -24.14
C ILE A 128 -15.62 -6.06 -23.00
N GLY A 129 -14.98 -6.07 -21.81
CA GLY A 129 -15.51 -6.74 -20.63
C GLY A 129 -15.13 -8.21 -20.51
N GLU A 130 -14.54 -8.84 -21.52
CA GLU A 130 -14.01 -10.19 -21.43
C GLU A 130 -12.64 -10.22 -20.74
N PRO A 131 -12.22 -11.35 -20.13
CA PRO A 131 -10.96 -11.46 -19.40
C PRO A 131 -9.72 -10.98 -20.18
N TRP A 132 -9.61 -11.33 -21.46
CA TRP A 132 -8.51 -10.88 -22.29
C TRP A 132 -8.48 -9.36 -22.46
N SER A 133 -9.61 -8.75 -22.79
CA SER A 133 -9.71 -7.32 -23.00
C SER A 133 -9.38 -6.54 -21.72
N ARG A 134 -9.90 -7.01 -20.57
CA ARG A 134 -9.62 -6.41 -19.27
C ARG A 134 -8.14 -6.41 -18.93
N LEU A 135 -7.42 -7.52 -19.17
CA LEU A 135 -6.00 -7.62 -18.88
C LEU A 135 -5.16 -6.80 -19.85
N VAL A 136 -5.42 -6.90 -21.16
CA VAL A 136 -4.54 -6.38 -22.20
C VAL A 136 -4.87 -4.94 -22.60
N LYS A 137 -6.17 -4.61 -22.75
CA LYS A 137 -6.62 -3.37 -23.40
C LYS A 137 -7.22 -2.35 -22.45
N GLU A 138 -8.10 -2.77 -21.55
CA GLU A 138 -8.90 -1.86 -20.75
C GLU A 138 -8.07 -1.19 -19.65
N LYS A 139 -8.26 0.10 -19.38
CA LYS A 139 -7.63 0.84 -18.27
C LYS A 139 -8.74 1.44 -17.40
N GLY A 140 -8.68 1.21 -16.09
CA GLY A 140 -9.62 1.82 -15.13
C GLY A 140 -11.05 1.24 -15.19
N THR A 141 -11.27 0.10 -15.88
CA THR A 141 -12.58 -0.56 -15.89
C THR A 141 -12.66 -1.56 -14.76
N SER A 142 -13.63 -1.39 -13.87
CA SER A 142 -14.01 -2.35 -12.87
C SER A 142 -15.41 -2.87 -13.20
N GLN A 143 -15.54 -4.08 -13.73
CA GLN A 143 -16.86 -4.72 -13.73
C GLN A 143 -17.12 -5.32 -12.36
N LYS A 144 -18.23 -4.89 -11.77
CA LYS A 144 -18.78 -5.44 -10.53
C LYS A 144 -19.42 -6.81 -10.79
N ASN A 145 -18.63 -7.82 -11.09
CA ASN A 145 -19.09 -9.17 -10.84
C ASN A 145 -18.83 -9.45 -9.36
N ASP A 146 -19.86 -9.83 -8.63
CA ASP A 146 -19.89 -9.95 -7.17
C ASP A 146 -18.81 -10.86 -6.54
N ASP A 147 -18.14 -11.69 -7.32
CA ASP A 147 -17.15 -12.67 -6.88
C ASP A 147 -15.71 -12.45 -7.38
N ALA A 148 -15.43 -11.56 -8.39
CA ALA A 148 -14.08 -11.40 -8.97
C ALA A 148 -13.23 -10.25 -8.38
N GLY A 149 -11.92 -10.47 -8.16
CA GLY A 149 -11.00 -9.70 -7.27
C GLY A 149 -10.51 -8.32 -7.69
N GLY A 150 -10.51 -7.95 -8.95
CA GLY A 150 -9.90 -6.71 -9.43
C GLY A 150 -10.83 -5.50 -9.39
N SER A 151 -10.61 -4.56 -8.46
CA SER A 151 -11.51 -3.39 -8.31
C SER A 151 -11.14 -2.19 -9.18
N PHE A 152 -9.89 -2.05 -9.66
CA PHE A 152 -9.39 -0.81 -10.27
C PHE A 152 -8.63 -0.99 -11.59
N GLY A 153 -8.34 -2.24 -12.01
CA GLY A 153 -7.59 -2.52 -13.23
C GLY A 153 -6.13 -2.01 -13.20
N ILE A 154 -5.57 -1.77 -11.99
CA ILE A 154 -4.19 -1.31 -11.79
C ILE A 154 -3.24 -2.50 -11.65
N GLY A 155 -3.66 -3.61 -11.03
CA GLY A 155 -2.84 -4.79 -10.73
C GLY A 155 -2.14 -5.41 -11.94
N LYS A 156 -2.73 -5.27 -13.14
CA LYS A 156 -2.09 -5.67 -14.41
C LYS A 156 -0.80 -4.92 -14.75
N SER A 157 -0.48 -3.86 -14.02
CA SER A 157 0.77 -3.10 -14.19
C SER A 157 1.95 -3.74 -13.44
N SER A 158 1.69 -4.66 -12.49
CA SER A 158 2.77 -5.31 -11.72
C SER A 158 3.80 -6.06 -12.57
N PRO A 159 3.47 -6.79 -13.66
CA PRO A 159 4.47 -7.42 -14.50
C PRO A 159 5.42 -6.44 -15.21
N PHE A 160 4.92 -5.23 -15.54
CA PHE A 160 5.74 -4.20 -16.17
C PHE A 160 6.76 -3.60 -15.21
N SER A 161 6.49 -3.56 -13.90
CA SER A 161 7.44 -3.09 -12.89
C SER A 161 8.65 -4.02 -12.76
N ALA A 162 8.48 -5.32 -13.04
CA ALA A 162 9.54 -6.33 -13.01
C ALA A 162 10.32 -6.44 -14.34
N SER A 163 9.96 -5.66 -15.36
CA SER A 163 10.58 -5.69 -16.68
C SER A 163 11.46 -4.46 -16.92
N ASN A 164 12.77 -4.65 -17.05
CA ASN A 164 13.70 -3.60 -17.47
C ASN A 164 13.49 -3.15 -18.93
N LEU A 165 12.64 -3.89 -19.69
CA LEU A 165 12.20 -3.50 -21.04
C LEU A 165 10.77 -2.94 -21.04
N ARG A 166 10.08 -2.89 -19.88
CA ARG A 166 8.66 -2.54 -19.77
C ARG A 166 7.80 -3.31 -20.78
N THR A 167 8.15 -4.58 -20.99
CA THR A 167 7.58 -5.44 -22.04
C THR A 167 7.16 -6.79 -21.48
N VAL A 168 5.93 -7.17 -21.76
CA VAL A 168 5.30 -8.40 -21.28
C VAL A 168 4.60 -9.10 -22.45
N PHE A 169 4.75 -10.41 -22.56
CA PHE A 169 3.95 -11.24 -23.47
C PHE A 169 2.92 -12.02 -22.68
N TYR A 170 1.68 -11.99 -23.13
CA TYR A 170 0.57 -12.80 -22.63
C TYR A 170 0.30 -13.90 -23.62
N SER A 171 0.44 -15.17 -23.21
CA SER A 171 0.11 -16.35 -23.98
C SER A 171 -0.93 -17.15 -23.23
N THR A 172 -1.98 -17.60 -23.86
CA THR A 172 -3.09 -18.27 -23.17
C THR A 172 -3.70 -19.36 -24.01
N LEU A 173 -4.13 -20.43 -23.35
CA LEU A 173 -5.08 -21.40 -23.83
C LEU A 173 -6.36 -21.22 -23.01
N ASP A 174 -7.46 -20.80 -23.63
CA ASP A 174 -8.70 -20.60 -22.90
C ASP A 174 -9.47 -21.94 -22.71
N LYS A 175 -10.45 -21.92 -21.83
CA LYS A 175 -11.26 -23.10 -21.51
C LYS A 175 -12.07 -23.65 -22.71
N TYR A 176 -12.17 -22.91 -23.80
CA TYR A 176 -12.82 -23.34 -25.04
C TYR A 176 -11.84 -23.90 -26.05
N GLY A 177 -10.54 -23.98 -25.71
CA GLY A 177 -9.49 -24.52 -26.56
C GLY A 177 -8.89 -23.49 -27.54
N TYR A 178 -9.20 -22.21 -27.44
CA TYR A 178 -8.58 -21.18 -28.27
C TYR A 178 -7.25 -20.73 -27.67
N SER A 179 -6.18 -20.85 -28.46
CA SER A 179 -4.85 -20.39 -28.07
C SER A 179 -4.51 -19.04 -28.71
N SER A 180 -3.88 -18.17 -27.95
CA SER A 180 -3.49 -16.84 -28.45
C SER A 180 -2.29 -16.25 -27.72
N CYS A 181 -1.59 -15.35 -28.39
CA CYS A 181 -0.45 -14.64 -27.84
C CYS A 181 -0.43 -13.17 -28.28
N ILE A 182 0.02 -12.28 -27.40
CA ILE A 182 0.25 -10.86 -27.71
C ILE A 182 1.37 -10.30 -26.84
N GLY A 183 2.28 -9.51 -27.43
CA GLY A 183 3.22 -8.70 -26.66
C GLY A 183 2.64 -7.32 -26.34
N VAL A 184 2.95 -6.78 -25.18
CA VAL A 184 2.55 -5.44 -24.74
C VAL A 184 3.76 -4.71 -24.20
N ALA A 185 4.04 -3.50 -24.70
CA ALA A 185 5.06 -2.61 -24.18
C ALA A 185 4.44 -1.34 -23.62
N SER A 186 4.97 -0.83 -22.50
CA SER A 186 4.55 0.42 -21.86
C SER A 186 5.75 1.36 -21.79
N LEU A 187 5.90 2.16 -22.85
CA LEU A 187 6.99 3.12 -23.05
C LEU A 187 6.49 4.55 -22.89
N ILE A 188 7.37 5.52 -23.11
CA ILE A 188 6.98 6.93 -23.26
C ILE A 188 6.38 7.16 -24.64
N SER A 189 5.61 8.23 -24.79
CA SER A 189 5.16 8.71 -26.09
C SER A 189 6.34 9.16 -26.96
N PHE A 190 6.31 8.80 -28.24
CA PHE A 190 7.34 9.17 -29.23
C PHE A 190 6.71 9.37 -30.60
N ILE A 191 7.40 10.04 -31.51
CA ILE A 191 6.99 10.14 -32.91
C ILE A 191 7.52 8.93 -33.66
N ASP A 192 6.61 8.13 -34.21
CA ASP A 192 6.95 6.89 -34.92
C ASP A 192 7.31 7.19 -36.37
N LYS A 193 8.59 7.36 -36.68
CA LYS A 193 9.08 7.67 -38.02
C LYS A 193 8.79 6.58 -39.08
N GLN A 194 8.32 5.40 -38.68
CA GLN A 194 7.91 4.32 -39.60
C GLN A 194 6.39 4.18 -39.71
N SER A 195 5.61 4.99 -39.02
CA SER A 195 4.16 5.03 -39.17
C SER A 195 3.76 5.87 -40.39
N VAL A 196 2.62 5.53 -40.98
CA VAL A 196 2.01 6.32 -42.08
C VAL A 196 1.56 7.70 -41.57
N GLU A 197 1.28 7.82 -40.26
CA GLU A 197 0.92 9.06 -39.54
C GLU A 197 2.16 9.62 -38.85
N SER A 198 3.17 10.02 -39.64
CA SER A 198 4.55 10.23 -39.14
C SER A 198 4.77 11.45 -38.23
N ASP A 199 3.77 12.34 -38.11
CA ASP A 199 3.94 13.64 -37.42
C ASP A 199 3.22 13.70 -36.06
N ASP A 200 2.60 12.60 -35.60
CA ASP A 200 1.87 12.56 -34.32
C ASP A 200 2.55 11.67 -33.29
N TYR A 201 2.37 12.03 -32.02
CA TYR A 201 2.85 11.24 -30.91
C TYR A 201 2.06 9.94 -30.77
N THR A 202 2.74 8.89 -30.34
CA THR A 202 2.09 7.64 -29.94
C THR A 202 1.52 7.73 -28.51
N THR A 203 0.59 6.81 -28.18
CA THR A 203 0.05 6.66 -26.81
C THR A 203 1.06 6.07 -25.81
N GLY A 204 2.31 5.77 -26.22
CA GLY A 204 3.30 5.09 -25.40
C GLY A 204 3.05 3.59 -25.17
N LYS A 205 1.80 3.12 -25.37
CA LYS A 205 1.43 1.71 -25.27
C LYS A 205 1.50 1.02 -26.63
N GLY A 206 2.37 0.02 -26.75
CA GLY A 206 2.59 -0.74 -27.96
C GLY A 206 2.16 -2.20 -27.87
N PHE A 207 1.85 -2.79 -29.00
CA PHE A 207 1.45 -4.19 -29.11
C PHE A 207 2.27 -4.91 -30.16
N PHE A 208 2.82 -6.08 -29.82
CA PHE A 208 3.42 -6.97 -30.78
C PHE A 208 2.35 -7.91 -31.35
N THR A 209 1.95 -7.67 -32.58
CA THR A 209 0.85 -8.39 -33.25
C THR A 209 0.92 -8.25 -34.77
N ASP A 210 0.33 -9.18 -35.50
CA ASP A 210 0.07 -9.08 -36.95
C ASP A 210 -1.24 -8.34 -37.27
N SER A 211 -2.15 -8.23 -36.31
CA SER A 211 -3.47 -7.61 -36.43
C SER A 211 -3.42 -6.08 -36.61
N LYS A 212 -4.12 -5.53 -37.60
CA LYS A 212 -4.34 -4.08 -37.71
C LYS A 212 -5.20 -3.52 -36.58
N LYS A 213 -6.09 -4.34 -36.01
CA LYS A 213 -6.95 -3.97 -34.85
C LYS A 213 -6.25 -4.19 -33.50
N LEU A 214 -4.95 -4.51 -33.49
CA LEU A 214 -4.17 -4.77 -32.29
C LEU A 214 -4.79 -5.91 -31.45
N LEU A 215 -5.31 -6.94 -32.07
CA LEU A 215 -5.80 -8.16 -31.42
C LEU A 215 -4.66 -9.16 -31.21
N ALA A 216 -4.91 -10.18 -30.37
CA ALA A 216 -3.97 -11.26 -30.19
C ALA A 216 -3.75 -12.06 -31.49
N MET A 217 -2.57 -12.57 -31.65
CA MET A 217 -2.23 -13.57 -32.67
C MET A 217 -2.76 -14.94 -32.24
N GLU A 218 -3.16 -15.77 -33.18
CA GLU A 218 -3.49 -17.17 -32.91
C GLU A 218 -2.24 -17.98 -32.65
N GLY A 219 -2.31 -18.94 -31.72
CA GLY A 219 -1.22 -19.79 -31.29
C GLY A 219 -0.56 -19.32 -29.99
N LEU A 220 0.17 -20.23 -29.36
CA LEU A 220 0.90 -19.98 -28.11
C LEU A 220 2.25 -19.31 -28.39
N ALA A 221 2.79 -18.63 -27.40
CA ALA A 221 4.17 -18.18 -27.42
C ALA A 221 5.11 -19.39 -27.21
N ASP A 222 6.24 -19.37 -27.93
CA ASP A 222 7.29 -20.37 -27.87
C ASP A 222 8.61 -19.67 -27.57
N PHE A 223 8.84 -19.39 -26.27
CA PHE A 223 10.05 -18.71 -25.78
C PHE A 223 10.96 -19.63 -24.99
N GLU A 224 10.42 -20.71 -24.43
CA GLU A 224 11.13 -21.61 -23.52
C GLU A 224 11.20 -23.01 -24.13
N GLU A 225 12.39 -23.45 -24.41
CA GLU A 225 12.66 -24.78 -24.99
C GLU A 225 12.07 -25.87 -24.08
N GLY A 226 11.29 -26.78 -24.68
CA GLY A 226 10.66 -27.90 -23.97
C GLY A 226 9.39 -27.55 -23.18
N TYR A 227 8.96 -26.29 -23.16
CA TYR A 227 7.70 -25.91 -22.53
C TYR A 227 6.57 -25.71 -23.56
N ILE A 228 5.53 -26.50 -23.44
CA ILE A 228 4.30 -26.36 -24.25
C ILE A 228 3.10 -26.43 -23.32
N ARG A 229 2.26 -25.39 -23.34
CA ARG A 229 1.01 -25.37 -22.59
C ARG A 229 0.00 -26.34 -23.21
N THR A 230 -0.50 -27.26 -22.40
CA THR A 230 -1.51 -28.26 -22.83
C THR A 230 -2.84 -28.10 -22.09
N GLU A 231 -2.88 -27.34 -21.00
CA GLU A 231 -4.06 -27.11 -20.17
C GLU A 231 -4.51 -25.64 -20.22
N PRO A 232 -5.83 -25.37 -20.04
CA PRO A 232 -6.32 -23.99 -19.94
C PRO A 232 -5.59 -23.21 -18.86
N GLY A 233 -5.27 -21.94 -19.19
CA GLY A 233 -4.56 -21.02 -18.32
C GLY A 233 -3.81 -19.95 -19.11
N THR A 234 -3.00 -19.18 -18.38
CA THR A 234 -2.25 -18.06 -18.93
C THR A 234 -0.78 -18.13 -18.57
N ASP A 235 0.08 -17.82 -19.51
CA ASP A 235 1.50 -17.57 -19.34
C ASP A 235 1.78 -16.08 -19.50
N ILE A 236 2.46 -15.50 -18.55
CA ILE A 236 2.92 -14.12 -18.55
C ILE A 236 4.45 -14.17 -18.67
N TYR A 237 4.99 -13.72 -19.79
CA TYR A 237 6.44 -13.65 -20.01
C TYR A 237 6.90 -12.20 -19.80
N ILE A 238 7.66 -11.97 -18.75
CA ILE A 238 8.24 -10.67 -18.38
C ILE A 238 9.63 -10.58 -19.03
N MET A 239 9.75 -9.76 -20.08
CA MET A 239 10.99 -9.63 -20.84
C MET A 239 11.97 -8.68 -20.14
N GLY A 240 13.26 -9.03 -20.13
CA GLY A 240 14.27 -8.24 -19.43
C GLY A 240 14.08 -8.28 -17.91
N PHE A 241 13.67 -9.43 -17.38
CA PHE A 241 13.59 -9.65 -15.94
C PHE A 241 14.97 -9.49 -15.32
N GLU A 242 15.05 -8.75 -14.23
CA GLU A 242 16.28 -8.64 -13.48
C GLU A 242 16.37 -9.81 -12.49
N ASP A 243 17.29 -10.71 -12.77
CA ASP A 243 17.59 -11.86 -11.91
C ASP A 243 18.42 -11.36 -10.71
N ILE A 244 17.72 -10.75 -9.75
CA ILE A 244 18.30 -10.27 -8.50
C ILE A 244 18.59 -11.49 -7.63
N ASP A 245 19.73 -11.53 -6.97
CA ASP A 245 20.08 -12.57 -6.02
C ASP A 245 18.91 -12.84 -5.05
N GLU A 246 18.58 -14.12 -4.84
CA GLU A 246 17.52 -14.60 -3.95
C GLU A 246 16.06 -14.26 -4.39
N TRP A 247 15.81 -13.89 -5.66
CA TRP A 247 14.45 -13.61 -6.14
C TRP A 247 13.46 -14.76 -5.86
N GLU A 248 13.89 -16.01 -5.96
CA GLU A 248 13.08 -17.19 -5.65
C GLU A 248 12.60 -17.18 -4.18
N SER A 249 13.52 -16.90 -3.26
CA SER A 249 13.22 -16.83 -1.84
C SER A 249 12.26 -15.68 -1.54
N LYS A 250 12.44 -14.52 -2.19
CA LYS A 250 11.55 -13.35 -2.05
C LYS A 250 10.14 -13.64 -2.57
N ILE A 251 10.00 -14.37 -3.68
CA ILE A 251 8.68 -14.81 -4.16
C ILE A 251 8.04 -15.78 -3.15
N ILE A 252 8.77 -16.79 -2.67
CA ILE A 252 8.26 -17.77 -1.71
C ILE A 252 7.81 -17.07 -0.42
N GLU A 253 8.61 -16.17 0.12
CA GLU A 253 8.28 -15.38 1.31
C GLU A 253 7.03 -14.52 1.08
N SER A 254 6.95 -13.83 -0.04
CA SER A 254 5.79 -13.01 -0.41
C SER A 254 4.51 -13.85 -0.52
N VAL A 255 4.61 -15.04 -1.10
CA VAL A 255 3.51 -15.99 -1.20
C VAL A 255 3.06 -16.47 0.18
N LEU A 256 4.00 -16.85 1.04
CA LEU A 256 3.69 -17.30 2.41
C LEU A 256 3.03 -16.20 3.23
N LEU A 257 3.51 -14.97 3.14
CA LEU A 257 2.96 -13.83 3.86
C LEU A 257 1.55 -13.44 3.40
N ASN A 258 1.22 -13.66 2.13
CA ASN A 258 -0.05 -13.22 1.55
C ASN A 258 -1.09 -14.34 1.40
N TYR A 259 -0.67 -15.61 1.20
CA TYR A 259 -1.55 -16.72 0.82
C TYR A 259 -1.45 -17.95 1.74
N LEU A 260 -0.93 -17.77 2.96
CA LEU A 260 -0.79 -18.85 3.94
C LEU A 260 -2.05 -19.72 4.07
N VAL A 261 -3.22 -19.06 4.18
CA VAL A 261 -4.51 -19.75 4.36
C VAL A 261 -4.90 -20.56 3.12
N SER A 262 -4.74 -19.98 1.92
CA SER A 262 -5.08 -20.66 0.65
C SER A 262 -4.21 -21.90 0.44
N ILE A 263 -2.92 -21.82 0.76
CA ILE A 263 -2.00 -22.97 0.65
C ILE A 263 -2.34 -24.02 1.70
N HIS A 264 -2.58 -23.60 2.96
CA HIS A 264 -2.96 -24.51 4.04
C HIS A 264 -4.22 -25.30 3.73
N ARG A 265 -5.22 -24.65 3.10
CA ARG A 265 -6.47 -25.31 2.66
C ARG A 265 -6.29 -26.21 1.43
N GLY A 266 -5.12 -26.23 0.79
CA GLY A 266 -4.87 -26.95 -0.46
C GLY A 266 -5.60 -26.35 -1.67
N GLU A 267 -5.97 -25.08 -1.59
CA GLU A 267 -6.62 -24.34 -2.68
C GLU A 267 -5.62 -23.71 -3.65
N LEU A 268 -4.36 -23.56 -3.20
CA LEU A 268 -3.25 -22.96 -3.95
C LEU A 268 -1.99 -23.82 -3.86
N GLU A 269 -1.33 -24.04 -4.99
CA GLU A 269 0.01 -24.62 -5.11
C GLU A 269 0.91 -23.67 -5.86
N ILE A 270 2.13 -23.47 -5.38
CA ILE A 270 3.13 -22.58 -6.00
C ILE A 270 4.37 -23.37 -6.35
N VAL A 271 4.89 -23.13 -7.53
CA VAL A 271 6.19 -23.66 -7.97
C VAL A 271 7.08 -22.49 -8.33
N VAL A 272 8.25 -22.40 -7.71
CA VAL A 272 9.29 -21.40 -8.03
C VAL A 272 10.53 -22.14 -8.46
N GLN A 273 10.86 -22.08 -9.75
CA GLN A 273 11.87 -22.94 -10.36
C GLN A 273 11.56 -24.42 -10.03
N ASN A 274 12.46 -25.06 -9.30
CA ASN A 274 12.33 -26.46 -8.90
C ASN A 274 11.71 -26.65 -7.49
N LYS A 275 11.27 -25.57 -6.82
CA LYS A 275 10.75 -25.60 -5.45
C LYS A 275 9.24 -25.57 -5.48
N THR A 276 8.59 -26.60 -4.99
CA THR A 276 7.13 -26.65 -4.84
C THR A 276 6.73 -26.29 -3.42
N LEU A 277 5.70 -25.46 -3.29
CA LEU A 277 5.06 -25.06 -2.04
C LEU A 277 3.58 -25.43 -2.10
N ASN A 278 3.13 -26.32 -1.23
CA ASN A 278 1.73 -26.73 -1.13
C ASN A 278 1.37 -27.12 0.31
N SER A 279 0.13 -27.54 0.55
CA SER A 279 -0.36 -27.88 1.90
C SER A 279 0.42 -28.99 2.59
N LYS A 280 1.08 -29.90 1.85
CA LYS A 280 1.81 -31.03 2.43
C LYS A 280 3.17 -30.65 2.99
N ASN A 281 3.86 -29.68 2.37
CA ASN A 281 5.20 -29.27 2.78
C ASN A 281 5.24 -27.88 3.44
N LEU A 282 4.11 -27.18 3.53
CA LEU A 282 4.00 -25.83 4.07
C LEU A 282 4.68 -25.66 5.43
N GLY A 283 4.48 -26.61 6.35
CA GLY A 283 5.07 -26.56 7.69
C GLY A 283 6.59 -26.59 7.67
N ASN A 284 7.19 -27.45 6.85
CA ASN A 284 8.64 -27.57 6.72
C ASN A 284 9.24 -26.29 6.11
N VAL A 285 8.62 -25.77 5.05
CA VAL A 285 9.09 -24.53 4.41
C VAL A 285 9.05 -23.35 5.37
N ILE A 286 7.99 -23.21 6.20
CA ILE A 286 7.90 -22.14 7.21
C ILE A 286 8.95 -22.32 8.32
N GLN A 287 9.24 -23.56 8.73
CA GLN A 287 10.27 -23.83 9.76
C GLN A 287 11.68 -23.46 9.26
N ASP A 288 11.96 -23.71 7.97
CA ASP A 288 13.27 -23.46 7.35
C ASP A 288 13.55 -21.96 7.12
N LEU A 289 12.54 -21.07 7.24
CA LEU A 289 12.73 -19.64 7.15
C LEU A 289 13.65 -19.13 8.27
N LYS A 290 14.79 -18.56 7.87
CA LYS A 290 15.80 -18.01 8.77
C LYS A 290 15.54 -16.55 9.07
N LEU A 291 15.81 -16.15 10.30
CA LEU A 291 15.85 -14.75 10.69
C LEU A 291 17.14 -14.10 10.18
N ASN A 292 17.10 -12.81 9.93
CA ASN A 292 18.23 -12.01 9.45
C ASN A 292 18.45 -10.77 10.36
N ASN A 293 19.24 -9.80 9.92
CA ASN A 293 19.51 -8.57 10.67
C ASN A 293 18.39 -7.52 10.57
N ASP A 294 17.37 -7.76 9.76
CA ASP A 294 16.22 -6.86 9.60
C ASP A 294 15.14 -7.20 10.63
N LYS A 295 14.84 -6.26 11.51
CA LYS A 295 13.86 -6.44 12.60
C LYS A 295 12.44 -6.59 12.05
N ASP A 296 12.07 -5.84 11.02
CA ASP A 296 10.71 -5.87 10.44
C ASP A 296 10.47 -7.17 9.68
N TYR A 297 11.49 -7.64 8.96
CA TYR A 297 11.48 -8.97 8.36
C TYR A 297 11.30 -10.06 9.41
N ASN A 298 12.09 -10.04 10.48
CA ASN A 298 12.02 -11.02 11.56
C ASN A 298 10.66 -11.04 12.25
N ASN A 299 10.06 -9.87 12.48
CA ASN A 299 8.71 -9.76 13.03
C ASN A 299 7.66 -10.39 12.10
N SER A 300 7.80 -10.19 10.79
CA SER A 300 6.90 -10.77 9.79
C SER A 300 7.00 -12.30 9.74
N ILE A 301 8.22 -12.86 9.81
CA ILE A 301 8.45 -14.31 9.85
C ILE A 301 7.94 -14.93 11.16
N LEU A 302 8.14 -14.27 12.30
CA LEU A 302 7.61 -14.73 13.59
C LEU A 302 6.08 -14.71 13.59
N ALA A 303 5.46 -13.67 13.04
CA ALA A 303 4.01 -13.58 12.88
C ALA A 303 3.48 -14.71 11.97
N LEU A 304 4.14 -14.96 10.83
CA LEU A 304 3.82 -16.06 9.92
C LEU A 304 3.85 -17.41 10.63
N LYS A 305 4.90 -17.69 11.42
CA LYS A 305 5.02 -18.92 12.22
C LYS A 305 3.87 -19.04 13.23
N ASN A 306 3.47 -17.96 13.86
CA ASN A 306 2.34 -17.94 14.80
C ASN A 306 1.00 -18.18 14.08
N TYR A 307 0.75 -17.55 12.92
CA TYR A 307 -0.46 -17.83 12.13
C TYR A 307 -0.51 -19.27 11.63
N TYR A 308 0.62 -19.83 11.23
CA TYR A 308 0.66 -21.24 10.84
C TYR A 308 0.33 -22.16 12.03
N LYS A 309 0.78 -21.86 13.25
CA LYS A 309 0.39 -22.59 14.46
C LYS A 309 -1.13 -22.51 14.70
N VAL A 310 -1.75 -21.36 14.53
CA VAL A 310 -3.21 -21.20 14.62
C VAL A 310 -3.92 -22.12 13.65
N LEU A 311 -3.48 -22.18 12.39
CA LEU A 311 -4.10 -23.04 11.37
C LEU A 311 -3.87 -24.54 11.65
N SER A 312 -2.64 -24.93 12.03
CA SER A 312 -2.26 -26.34 12.21
C SER A 312 -2.76 -26.95 13.51
N ASN A 313 -3.10 -26.14 14.52
CA ASN A 313 -3.61 -26.59 15.82
C ASN A 313 -5.10 -26.33 16.03
N LYS A 314 -5.87 -26.11 14.96
CA LYS A 314 -7.30 -25.76 15.02
C LYS A 314 -8.11 -26.68 15.93
N ASP A 315 -7.79 -27.96 15.95
CA ASP A 315 -8.52 -28.98 16.70
C ASP A 315 -7.98 -29.23 18.13
N LYS A 316 -6.97 -28.49 18.59
CA LYS A 316 -6.31 -28.74 19.86
C LYS A 316 -6.39 -27.56 20.84
N ASN A 317 -5.73 -26.45 20.51
CA ASN A 317 -5.54 -25.29 21.41
C ASN A 317 -6.02 -23.99 20.76
N VAL A 318 -6.89 -24.07 19.79
CA VAL A 318 -7.40 -22.89 19.05
C VAL A 318 -8.90 -22.79 19.28
N TYR A 319 -9.35 -21.64 19.73
CA TYR A 319 -10.77 -21.33 19.81
C TYR A 319 -11.26 -20.94 18.41
N SER A 320 -12.25 -21.66 17.91
CA SER A 320 -12.92 -21.37 16.65
C SER A 320 -14.30 -20.79 16.94
N ILE A 321 -14.49 -19.53 16.55
CA ILE A 321 -15.74 -18.80 16.75
C ILE A 321 -16.33 -18.51 15.38
N THR A 322 -17.42 -19.19 15.08
CA THR A 322 -18.17 -18.92 13.86
C THR A 322 -19.15 -17.78 14.11
N LEU A 323 -19.23 -16.85 13.18
CA LEU A 323 -20.23 -15.79 13.25
C LEU A 323 -21.63 -16.42 13.27
N ASP A 324 -22.28 -16.25 14.39
CA ASP A 324 -23.68 -16.67 14.57
C ASP A 324 -24.63 -15.48 14.39
N ASN A 325 -25.92 -15.69 14.69
CA ASN A 325 -26.90 -14.63 14.81
C ASN A 325 -26.68 -13.78 16.08
N ASN A 326 -25.40 -13.43 16.36
CA ASN A 326 -25.04 -12.51 17.41
C ASN A 326 -25.43 -11.08 17.04
N ASP A 327 -25.21 -10.14 17.96
CA ASP A 327 -25.63 -8.76 17.76
C ASP A 327 -25.00 -8.12 16.51
N TYR A 328 -23.72 -8.42 16.23
CA TYR A 328 -23.04 -7.93 15.04
C TYR A 328 -23.65 -8.46 13.74
N GLY A 329 -23.90 -9.78 13.67
CA GLY A 329 -24.51 -10.41 12.48
C GLY A 329 -25.92 -9.88 12.21
N LYS A 330 -26.75 -9.74 13.27
CA LYS A 330 -28.10 -9.19 13.17
C LYS A 330 -28.10 -7.72 12.77
N GLU A 331 -27.24 -6.90 13.36
CA GLU A 331 -27.19 -5.46 13.09
C GLU A 331 -26.92 -5.15 11.61
N PHE A 332 -26.04 -5.95 10.98
CA PHE A 332 -25.58 -5.70 9.60
C PHE A 332 -26.10 -6.72 8.57
N GLY A 333 -27.01 -7.60 8.96
CA GLY A 333 -27.63 -8.57 8.04
C GLY A 333 -26.69 -9.66 7.54
N PHE A 334 -25.63 -9.99 8.29
CA PHE A 334 -24.76 -11.13 8.00
C PHE A 334 -25.37 -12.42 8.52
N LYS A 335 -25.26 -13.46 7.70
CA LYS A 335 -25.76 -14.79 8.05
C LYS A 335 -24.76 -15.53 8.95
N SER A 336 -25.26 -16.49 9.72
CA SER A 336 -24.40 -17.44 10.43
C SER A 336 -23.40 -18.09 9.47
N GLY A 337 -22.13 -18.21 9.91
CA GLY A 337 -21.05 -18.81 9.13
C GLY A 337 -20.43 -17.90 8.06
N GLU A 338 -20.78 -16.60 7.98
CA GLU A 338 -20.13 -15.69 7.01
C GLU A 338 -18.71 -15.30 7.38
N CYS A 339 -18.28 -15.47 8.63
CA CYS A 339 -16.86 -15.47 9.01
C CYS A 339 -16.60 -16.45 10.15
N GLU A 340 -15.35 -16.84 10.26
CA GLU A 340 -14.81 -17.67 11.34
C GLU A 340 -13.58 -16.93 11.92
N LEU A 341 -13.56 -16.77 13.26
CA LEU A 341 -12.46 -16.19 13.99
C LEU A 341 -11.71 -17.30 14.73
N LEU A 342 -10.47 -17.54 14.39
CA LEU A 342 -9.57 -18.47 15.05
C LEU A 342 -8.68 -17.70 16.01
N LEU A 343 -8.63 -18.11 17.29
CA LEU A 343 -7.87 -17.46 18.35
C LEU A 343 -7.01 -18.48 19.09
N MET A 344 -5.76 -18.13 19.33
CA MET A 344 -4.83 -18.94 20.12
C MET A 344 -4.07 -18.02 21.11
N GLU A 345 -4.07 -18.42 22.37
CA GLU A 345 -3.25 -17.77 23.38
C GLU A 345 -1.89 -18.47 23.46
N GLU A 346 -0.80 -17.72 23.32
CA GLU A 346 0.56 -18.24 23.45
C GLU A 346 1.51 -17.14 24.00
N LYS A 347 2.45 -17.51 24.85
CA LYS A 347 3.36 -16.60 25.55
C LYS A 347 4.17 -15.69 24.60
N ASN A 348 4.50 -16.17 23.39
CA ASN A 348 5.23 -15.43 22.36
C ASN A 348 4.31 -15.02 21.19
N SER A 349 3.07 -14.64 21.48
CA SER A 349 2.11 -14.17 20.52
C SER A 349 2.54 -12.86 19.85
N ASN A 350 2.25 -12.71 18.58
CA ASN A 350 2.42 -11.43 17.87
C ASN A 350 1.33 -10.40 18.19
N ARG A 351 0.32 -10.77 19.00
CA ARG A 351 -0.79 -9.91 19.43
C ARG A 351 -1.52 -9.21 18.27
N ARG A 352 -1.78 -9.95 17.21
CA ARG A 352 -2.46 -9.46 16.01
C ARG A 352 -3.42 -10.50 15.47
N ILE A 353 -4.44 -10.02 14.76
CA ILE A 353 -5.39 -10.88 14.02
C ILE A 353 -5.15 -10.66 12.53
N MET A 354 -4.78 -11.73 11.83
CA MET A 354 -4.66 -11.69 10.37
C MET A 354 -6.04 -11.65 9.75
N MET A 355 -6.33 -10.58 9.01
CA MET A 355 -7.60 -10.38 8.32
C MET A 355 -7.49 -10.92 6.90
N THR A 356 -8.41 -11.82 6.50
CA THR A 356 -8.35 -12.48 5.19
C THR A 356 -9.62 -12.30 4.39
N ARG A 357 -9.50 -12.43 3.07
CA ARG A 357 -10.63 -12.62 2.16
C ARG A 357 -11.12 -14.08 2.18
N LYS A 358 -12.27 -14.31 1.51
CA LYS A 358 -12.83 -15.65 1.29
C LYS A 358 -11.84 -16.60 0.60
N ASN A 359 -11.07 -16.12 -0.36
CA ASN A 359 -10.04 -16.89 -1.05
C ASN A 359 -8.76 -17.11 -0.23
N GLY A 360 -8.74 -16.77 1.05
CA GLY A 360 -7.60 -16.95 1.94
C GLY A 360 -6.46 -15.94 1.80
N MET A 361 -6.60 -14.94 0.93
CA MET A 361 -5.61 -13.86 0.80
C MET A 361 -5.62 -12.97 2.03
N LYS A 362 -4.44 -12.70 2.60
CA LYS A 362 -4.25 -11.72 3.67
C LYS A 362 -4.47 -10.29 3.13
N ILE A 363 -5.25 -9.49 3.86
CA ILE A 363 -5.43 -8.08 3.58
C ILE A 363 -4.50 -7.25 4.47
N PHE A 364 -4.65 -7.39 5.79
CA PHE A 364 -3.81 -6.70 6.78
C PHE A 364 -3.86 -7.45 8.11
N GLU A 365 -3.16 -6.91 9.10
CA GLU A 365 -3.19 -7.39 10.48
C GLU A 365 -3.89 -6.37 11.37
N LEU A 366 -4.96 -6.79 12.04
CA LEU A 366 -5.59 -5.99 13.06
C LEU A 366 -4.73 -6.03 14.32
N ASP A 367 -4.24 -4.88 14.72
CA ASP A 367 -3.50 -4.62 15.95
C ASP A 367 -4.42 -4.08 17.07
N ARG A 368 -3.83 -3.62 18.18
CA ARG A 368 -4.52 -3.00 19.31
C ARG A 368 -5.60 -3.91 19.92
N LEU A 369 -5.19 -5.17 20.16
CA LEU A 369 -6.00 -6.12 20.92
C LEU A 369 -6.06 -5.71 22.40
N PRO A 370 -7.06 -6.25 23.19
CA PRO A 370 -7.16 -5.96 24.62
C PRO A 370 -5.83 -6.13 25.36
N SER A 371 -5.54 -5.21 26.28
CA SER A 371 -4.28 -5.20 27.03
C SER A 371 -4.15 -6.44 27.94
N GLY A 372 -2.93 -6.91 28.15
CA GLY A 372 -2.65 -8.06 29.00
C GLY A 372 -2.80 -9.44 28.36
N LEU A 373 -3.47 -9.55 27.20
CA LEU A 373 -3.71 -10.82 26.54
C LEU A 373 -2.70 -11.09 25.41
N ASN A 374 -2.10 -12.27 25.44
CA ASN A 374 -1.12 -12.72 24.45
C ASN A 374 -1.80 -13.59 23.37
N VAL A 375 -2.64 -12.98 22.54
CA VAL A 375 -3.47 -13.67 21.58
C VAL A 375 -2.98 -13.43 20.15
N THR A 376 -2.85 -14.50 19.39
CA THR A 376 -2.73 -14.49 17.92
C THR A 376 -4.02 -15.05 17.32
N GLY A 377 -4.48 -14.49 16.23
CA GLY A 377 -5.66 -15.03 15.56
C GLY A 377 -5.70 -14.81 14.06
N ILE A 378 -6.72 -15.40 13.45
CA ILE A 378 -7.02 -15.27 12.01
C ILE A 378 -8.52 -15.08 11.87
N LEU A 379 -8.93 -14.03 11.17
CA LEU A 379 -10.30 -13.87 10.71
C LEU A 379 -10.42 -14.39 9.27
N LEU A 380 -11.19 -15.44 9.10
CA LEU A 380 -11.49 -16.04 7.82
C LEU A 380 -12.86 -15.56 7.35
N MET A 381 -12.92 -14.80 6.28
CA MET A 381 -14.20 -14.54 5.61
C MET A 381 -14.60 -15.77 4.79
N THR A 382 -15.78 -16.32 5.06
CA THR A 382 -16.30 -17.52 4.41
C THR A 382 -17.53 -17.22 3.56
N GLY A 383 -18.33 -16.24 3.96
CA GLY A 383 -19.57 -15.87 3.28
C GLY A 383 -19.39 -14.92 2.12
N LYS A 384 -20.25 -15.04 1.10
CA LYS A 384 -20.23 -14.20 -0.09
C LYS A 384 -20.63 -12.75 0.21
N ASN A 385 -21.66 -12.53 1.05
CA ASN A 385 -22.18 -11.21 1.34
C ASN A 385 -21.19 -10.37 2.14
N MET A 386 -20.67 -10.92 3.24
CA MET A 386 -19.65 -10.24 4.05
C MET A 386 -18.39 -9.95 3.21
N ASN A 387 -17.88 -10.94 2.47
CA ASN A 387 -16.73 -10.76 1.59
C ASN A 387 -16.95 -9.63 0.56
N ARG A 388 -18.14 -9.54 -0.07
CA ARG A 388 -18.49 -8.50 -1.05
C ARG A 388 -18.46 -7.10 -0.41
N ILE A 389 -19.02 -6.95 0.80
CA ILE A 389 -19.09 -5.67 1.50
C ILE A 389 -17.68 -5.20 1.89
N PHE A 390 -16.87 -6.06 2.53
CA PHE A 390 -15.53 -5.69 2.96
C PHE A 390 -14.60 -5.43 1.78
N ARG A 391 -14.74 -6.18 0.70
CA ARG A 391 -14.02 -5.97 -0.53
C ARG A 391 -14.31 -4.58 -1.15
N SER A 392 -15.55 -4.09 -1.04
CA SER A 392 -15.90 -2.75 -1.50
C SER A 392 -15.24 -1.61 -0.69
N MET A 393 -14.54 -1.96 0.40
CA MET A 393 -13.75 -1.04 1.22
C MET A 393 -12.24 -1.15 0.96
N GLU A 394 -11.80 -2.02 0.05
CA GLU A 394 -10.38 -2.20 -0.25
C GLU A 394 -9.90 -1.15 -1.25
N PRO A 395 -8.77 -0.48 -0.98
CA PRO A 395 -8.08 0.35 -1.96
C PRO A 395 -7.44 -0.51 -3.06
N PRO A 396 -6.88 0.10 -4.12
CA PRO A 396 -6.22 -0.62 -5.21
C PRO A 396 -5.08 -1.55 -4.79
N ALA A 397 -4.38 -1.25 -3.70
CA ALA A 397 -3.30 -2.07 -3.16
C ALA A 397 -3.79 -3.29 -2.38
N HIS A 398 -5.08 -3.39 -2.10
CA HIS A 398 -5.70 -4.48 -1.32
C HIS A 398 -5.04 -4.75 0.04
N ASP A 399 -4.48 -3.73 0.68
CA ASP A 399 -3.66 -3.80 1.89
C ASP A 399 -4.38 -3.35 3.17
N LYS A 400 -5.62 -2.92 3.05
CA LYS A 400 -6.48 -2.47 4.17
C LYS A 400 -7.95 -2.48 3.79
N TRP A 401 -8.82 -2.27 4.78
CA TRP A 401 -10.20 -1.89 4.56
C TRP A 401 -10.39 -0.42 4.93
N ASP A 402 -10.71 0.40 3.94
CA ASP A 402 -10.95 1.82 4.09
C ASP A 402 -12.42 2.13 3.72
N PRO A 403 -13.28 2.37 4.72
CA PRO A 403 -14.67 2.70 4.47
C PRO A 403 -14.86 4.11 3.87
N GLY A 404 -13.79 4.90 3.72
CA GLY A 404 -13.87 6.25 3.18
C GLY A 404 -14.84 7.15 3.96
N THR A 405 -15.69 7.89 3.25
CA THR A 405 -16.73 8.77 3.83
C THR A 405 -18.07 8.07 4.10
N ASP A 406 -18.22 6.81 3.67
CA ASP A 406 -19.45 6.04 3.81
C ASP A 406 -19.73 5.68 5.27
N LYS A 407 -20.80 6.25 5.82
CA LYS A 407 -21.18 6.09 7.23
C LYS A 407 -21.61 4.66 7.56
N GLU A 408 -22.24 3.96 6.63
CA GLU A 408 -22.68 2.58 6.83
C GLU A 408 -21.49 1.62 6.84
N LYS A 409 -20.59 1.76 5.87
CA LYS A 409 -19.34 0.98 5.83
C LYS A 409 -18.48 1.23 7.08
N LYS A 410 -18.41 2.47 7.58
CA LYS A 410 -17.72 2.77 8.85
C LYS A 410 -18.34 2.04 10.03
N LYS A 411 -19.68 1.99 10.12
CA LYS A 411 -20.36 1.26 11.18
C LYS A 411 -20.07 -0.24 11.11
N ILE A 412 -20.16 -0.83 9.92
CA ILE A 412 -19.87 -2.25 9.67
C ILE A 412 -18.43 -2.57 10.08
N TYR A 413 -17.45 -1.79 9.63
CA TYR A 413 -16.04 -2.02 9.92
C TYR A 413 -15.70 -1.85 11.41
N ASN A 414 -16.23 -0.78 12.06
CA ASN A 414 -16.03 -0.59 13.49
C ASN A 414 -16.76 -1.65 14.33
N GLY A 415 -17.93 -2.10 13.86
CA GLY A 415 -18.66 -3.22 14.46
C GLY A 415 -17.83 -4.51 14.43
N LEU A 416 -17.17 -4.84 13.31
CA LEU A 416 -16.29 -6.00 13.21
C LEU A 416 -15.12 -5.93 14.20
N LYS A 417 -14.47 -4.76 14.30
CA LYS A 417 -13.36 -4.57 15.27
C LYS A 417 -13.84 -4.73 16.72
N ARG A 418 -15.05 -4.26 17.03
CA ARG A 418 -15.66 -4.45 18.34
C ARG A 418 -15.97 -5.92 18.59
N TYR A 419 -16.63 -6.58 17.67
CA TYR A 419 -16.95 -8.00 17.72
C TYR A 419 -15.71 -8.85 18.03
N ILE A 420 -14.63 -8.67 17.27
CA ILE A 420 -13.36 -9.39 17.49
C ILE A 420 -12.81 -9.15 18.92
N ARG A 421 -12.81 -7.90 19.39
CA ARG A 421 -12.30 -7.57 20.73
C ARG A 421 -13.16 -8.13 21.85
N ASP A 422 -14.47 -8.14 21.65
CA ASP A 422 -15.42 -8.67 22.63
C ASP A 422 -15.29 -10.21 22.72
N GLU A 423 -15.14 -10.92 21.59
CA GLU A 423 -14.87 -12.37 21.59
C GLU A 423 -13.55 -12.72 22.28
N ILE A 424 -12.49 -11.94 22.04
CA ILE A 424 -11.21 -12.13 22.74
C ILE A 424 -11.40 -11.96 24.26
N ARG A 425 -12.14 -10.94 24.72
CA ARG A 425 -12.41 -10.74 26.14
C ARG A 425 -13.25 -11.89 26.71
N ASN A 426 -14.32 -12.28 26.04
CA ASN A 426 -15.21 -13.35 26.51
C ASN A 426 -14.46 -14.66 26.74
N ILE A 427 -13.47 -14.97 25.91
CA ILE A 427 -12.73 -16.23 26.00
C ILE A 427 -11.59 -16.16 27.03
N PHE A 428 -10.78 -15.09 26.99
CA PHE A 428 -9.52 -15.07 27.71
C PHE A 428 -9.54 -14.25 29.00
N SER A 429 -10.52 -13.35 29.25
CA SER A 429 -10.57 -12.56 30.48
C SER A 429 -11.31 -13.20 31.64
N GLN A 430 -11.73 -14.46 31.54
CA GLN A 430 -12.40 -15.16 32.63
C GLN A 430 -11.47 -15.49 33.82
N ASN A 431 -10.17 -15.30 33.70
CA ASN A 431 -9.17 -15.64 34.72
C ASN A 431 -8.57 -14.46 35.48
N ASP A 432 -8.83 -13.19 35.10
CA ASP A 432 -8.26 -12.01 35.77
C ASP A 432 -9.33 -10.99 36.15
N VAL A 433 -9.72 -11.00 37.42
CA VAL A 433 -10.82 -10.18 38.00
C VAL A 433 -10.44 -8.70 38.20
N GLU A 434 -9.22 -8.26 37.87
CA GLU A 434 -8.74 -6.90 38.28
C GLU A 434 -8.30 -5.95 37.14
N ALA A 435 -8.44 -6.27 35.87
CA ALA A 435 -8.09 -5.32 34.81
C ALA A 435 -9.35 -4.66 34.20
N VAL A 436 -9.63 -3.44 34.61
CA VAL A 436 -10.67 -2.60 33.97
C VAL A 436 -10.08 -2.02 32.68
N ASP A 437 -10.44 -2.59 31.54
CA ASP A 437 -10.09 -2.04 30.23
C ASP A 437 -11.00 -0.81 29.95
N VAL A 438 -10.40 0.38 29.97
CA VAL A 438 -11.11 1.61 29.64
C VAL A 438 -11.31 1.66 28.13
N PHE A 439 -12.54 1.47 27.70
CA PHE A 439 -12.95 1.45 26.29
C PHE A 439 -12.40 2.66 25.52
N GLY A 440 -11.61 2.40 24.47
CA GLY A 440 -11.06 3.45 23.60
C GLY A 440 -9.72 4.04 24.03
N ILE A 441 -9.16 3.70 25.20
CA ILE A 441 -7.86 4.24 25.62
C ILE A 441 -6.72 3.74 24.74
N ASN A 442 -6.85 2.52 24.17
CA ASN A 442 -5.88 1.97 23.21
C ASN A 442 -5.84 2.73 21.88
N ASP A 443 -6.92 3.41 21.51
CA ASP A 443 -6.94 4.27 20.31
C ASP A 443 -6.17 5.58 20.54
N PHE A 444 -5.82 5.88 21.78
CA PHE A 444 -5.11 7.09 22.22
C PHE A 444 -3.68 6.85 22.72
N LEU A 445 -3.26 5.60 22.90
CA LEU A 445 -1.90 5.30 23.33
C LEU A 445 -0.95 5.12 22.13
N PRO A 446 0.26 5.70 22.13
CA PRO A 446 1.22 5.48 21.08
C PRO A 446 1.76 4.04 21.10
N ASP A 447 1.88 3.41 19.93
CA ASP A 447 2.34 2.02 19.72
C ASP A 447 3.72 1.70 20.34
N ASN A 448 4.49 2.72 20.75
CA ASN A 448 5.86 2.58 21.25
C ASN A 448 6.00 2.55 22.78
N LEU A 449 4.91 2.54 23.55
CA LEU A 449 5.01 2.41 25.01
C LEU A 449 5.24 0.98 25.51
N LEU A 450 5.12 -0.02 24.61
CA LEU A 450 5.36 -1.44 24.89
C LEU A 450 6.57 -2.01 24.12
N GLY A 451 7.44 -1.15 23.56
CA GLY A 451 8.69 -1.53 22.92
C GLY A 451 9.78 -1.85 23.92
N ASP A 452 10.11 -3.11 24.01
CA ASP A 452 11.39 -3.71 24.40
C ASP A 452 12.32 -2.89 25.33
N LYS A 453 12.17 -3.09 26.64
CA LYS A 453 13.29 -3.03 27.57
C LYS A 453 13.51 -4.41 28.18
N GLU A 454 14.12 -5.30 27.44
CA GLU A 454 14.91 -6.36 28.00
C GLU A 454 16.36 -6.21 27.55
N LYS A 455 17.20 -6.03 28.60
CA LYS A 455 18.65 -6.13 28.69
C LYS A 455 19.43 -4.82 28.50
N GLU A 456 19.72 -4.18 29.62
CA GLU A 456 21.09 -4.12 30.09
C GLU A 456 21.17 -3.44 31.48
N ASP A 457 21.93 -4.10 32.34
CA ASP A 457 22.62 -3.64 33.53
C ASP A 457 21.87 -3.39 34.84
N LYS A 458 22.11 -4.38 35.68
CA LYS A 458 22.07 -4.30 37.13
C LYS A 458 22.92 -3.13 37.65
N LYS A 459 22.26 -2.06 38.10
CA LYS A 459 22.67 -1.28 39.30
C LYS A 459 21.50 -0.42 39.75
N GLY A 460 21.16 -0.61 41.03
CA GLY A 460 20.00 -0.12 41.73
C GLY A 460 19.60 1.33 41.48
N LEU A 461 18.33 1.43 41.08
CA LEU A 461 17.48 2.58 41.37
C LEU A 461 16.16 1.97 41.85
N GLU A 462 15.90 2.11 43.15
CA GLU A 462 14.64 1.79 43.76
C GLU A 462 13.54 2.60 43.04
N LEU A 463 12.63 1.90 42.36
CA LEU A 463 11.39 2.45 41.89
C LEU A 463 10.50 2.72 43.10
N ILE A 464 10.32 3.97 43.44
CA ILE A 464 9.29 4.40 44.39
C ILE A 464 7.95 4.17 43.68
N PRO A 465 7.06 3.27 44.14
CA PRO A 465 5.74 3.13 43.58
C PRO A 465 4.93 4.38 43.99
N VAL A 466 4.56 5.19 43.00
CA VAL A 466 3.53 6.22 43.19
C VAL A 466 2.19 5.48 43.26
N VAL A 467 1.84 5.03 44.46
CA VAL A 467 0.49 4.56 44.77
C VAL A 467 -0.37 5.80 44.94
N GLY A 468 -1.01 6.20 43.85
CA GLY A 468 -2.13 7.14 43.89
C GLY A 468 -3.34 6.39 44.46
N GLU A 469 -3.73 6.68 45.72
CA GLU A 469 -5.01 6.21 46.26
C GLU A 469 -6.15 6.70 45.37
N ILE A 470 -6.76 5.79 44.63
CA ILE A 470 -8.05 6.05 43.96
C ILE A 470 -9.13 5.99 45.03
N LYS A 471 -9.62 7.14 45.49
CA LYS A 471 -10.82 7.22 46.34
C LYS A 471 -12.00 6.68 45.54
N GLN A 472 -12.58 5.57 45.98
CA GLN A 472 -13.87 5.08 45.48
C GLN A 472 -14.94 6.16 45.67
N VAL A 473 -15.47 6.65 44.57
CA VAL A 473 -16.69 7.45 44.58
C VAL A 473 -17.88 6.51 44.55
N ASN A 474 -18.51 6.31 45.70
CA ASN A 474 -19.78 5.58 45.83
C ASN A 474 -20.87 6.27 45.00
N MET A 475 -21.29 5.67 43.92
CA MET A 475 -22.48 6.08 43.20
C MET A 475 -23.74 5.77 44.04
N VAL A 476 -24.31 6.77 44.61
CA VAL A 476 -25.63 6.70 45.28
C VAL A 476 -26.72 6.53 44.21
N ASN A 477 -27.29 5.34 44.17
CA ASN A 477 -28.47 5.03 43.38
C ASN A 477 -29.71 5.79 43.94
N ASN A 478 -30.04 6.90 43.36
CA ASN A 478 -31.33 7.55 43.59
C ASN A 478 -32.35 7.13 42.50
N LYS A 479 -33.04 6.00 42.74
CA LYS A 479 -34.31 5.72 42.11
C LYS A 479 -35.36 6.62 42.77
N LYS A 480 -35.83 7.64 42.05
CA LYS A 480 -37.13 8.29 42.32
C LYS A 480 -37.98 8.18 41.07
N ASN A 481 -38.98 7.32 41.20
CA ASN A 481 -40.16 7.25 40.33
C ASN A 481 -40.85 8.61 40.33
N LYS A 482 -41.08 9.20 39.16
CA LYS A 482 -42.16 10.16 38.95
C LYS A 482 -42.93 9.78 37.70
N GLU A 483 -44.13 9.28 37.94
CA GLU A 483 -45.22 9.24 36.97
C GLU A 483 -45.51 10.65 36.47
N ILE A 484 -45.54 10.85 35.16
CA ILE A 484 -46.09 12.03 34.55
C ILE A 484 -47.17 11.62 33.55
N LYS A 485 -48.38 12.03 33.90
CA LYS A 485 -49.60 11.85 33.15
C LYS A 485 -49.53 12.49 31.76
N SER A 486 -50.02 11.74 30.78
CA SER A 486 -50.30 12.19 29.42
C SER A 486 -51.31 13.32 29.36
N LYS A 487 -51.00 14.40 28.66
CA LYS A 487 -51.99 15.32 28.09
C LYS A 487 -51.81 15.40 26.58
N SER A 488 -52.88 15.00 25.90
CA SER A 488 -53.07 15.08 24.46
C SER A 488 -53.15 16.53 23.99
N GLY A 489 -52.34 16.93 23.02
CA GLY A 489 -52.45 18.20 22.29
C GLY A 489 -52.58 17.93 20.80
N LYS A 490 -53.61 18.52 20.18
CA LYS A 490 -53.99 18.39 18.76
C LYS A 490 -52.91 18.94 17.79
N PRO A 491 -52.83 18.41 16.55
CA PRO A 491 -51.83 18.83 15.56
C PRO A 491 -52.20 20.14 14.86
N GLY A 492 -51.22 21.04 14.72
CA GLY A 492 -51.31 22.28 13.95
C GLY A 492 -51.11 22.05 12.44
N LYS A 493 -51.83 22.80 11.62
CA LYS A 493 -51.86 22.76 10.16
C LYS A 493 -50.52 23.22 9.53
N PRO A 494 -50.13 22.67 8.37
CA PRO A 494 -48.89 23.05 7.68
C PRO A 494 -49.00 24.39 6.93
N GLY A 495 -47.92 25.22 7.06
CA GLY A 495 -47.78 26.49 6.35
C GLY A 495 -47.38 26.30 4.87
N LYS A 496 -47.92 27.20 4.02
CA LYS A 496 -47.67 27.20 2.55
C LYS A 496 -46.22 27.55 2.19
N PRO A 497 -45.68 26.99 1.08
CA PRO A 497 -44.31 27.27 0.63
C PRO A 497 -44.19 28.65 -0.03
N GLY A 498 -43.10 29.37 0.30
CA GLY A 498 -42.77 30.67 -0.30
C GLY A 498 -42.17 30.50 -1.71
N LYS A 499 -42.48 31.45 -2.58
CA LYS A 499 -42.02 31.51 -4.00
C LYS A 499 -40.52 31.77 -4.09
N PRO A 500 -39.83 31.20 -5.12
CA PRO A 500 -38.40 31.41 -5.35
C PRO A 500 -38.09 32.81 -5.90
N ALA A 501 -36.99 33.39 -5.41
CA ALA A 501 -36.45 34.67 -5.90
C ALA A 501 -35.72 34.49 -7.24
N LYS A 502 -35.86 35.50 -8.13
CA LYS A 502 -35.24 35.54 -9.47
C LYS A 502 -33.70 35.72 -9.39
N PRO A 503 -32.92 35.14 -10.33
CA PRO A 503 -31.49 35.31 -10.36
C PRO A 503 -31.07 36.71 -10.85
N SER A 504 -30.05 37.29 -10.19
CA SER A 504 -29.41 38.54 -10.58
C SER A 504 -28.39 38.32 -11.71
N LYS A 505 -28.27 39.29 -12.63
CA LYS A 505 -27.42 39.28 -13.82
C LYS A 505 -25.92 39.28 -13.50
N PRO A 506 -25.06 38.66 -14.36
CA PRO A 506 -23.61 38.61 -14.14
C PRO A 506 -22.92 39.95 -14.43
N GLY A 507 -22.01 40.32 -13.52
CA GLY A 507 -21.13 41.49 -13.66
C GLY A 507 -20.00 41.24 -14.65
N LYS A 508 -19.59 42.28 -15.34
CA LYS A 508 -18.59 42.33 -16.41
C LYS A 508 -17.21 41.91 -15.92
N SER A 509 -16.54 41.08 -16.73
CA SER A 509 -15.15 40.66 -16.61
C SER A 509 -14.17 41.85 -16.73
N GLU A 510 -13.30 42.04 -15.75
CA GLU A 510 -12.10 42.86 -15.87
C GLU A 510 -10.93 42.05 -16.46
N LYS A 511 -10.15 42.71 -17.32
CA LYS A 511 -9.03 42.16 -18.08
C LYS A 511 -7.81 41.85 -17.17
N PRO A 512 -7.01 40.80 -17.44
CA PRO A 512 -5.82 40.51 -16.65
C PRO A 512 -4.70 41.50 -16.92
N GLY A 513 -4.14 42.01 -15.81
CA GLY A 513 -2.98 42.90 -15.82
C GLY A 513 -1.68 42.16 -16.17
N LYS A 514 -0.80 42.80 -16.93
CA LYS A 514 0.53 42.30 -17.32
C LYS A 514 1.42 42.00 -16.12
N PRO A 515 2.28 40.97 -16.16
CA PRO A 515 3.18 40.64 -15.05
C PRO A 515 4.27 41.72 -14.92
N ARG A 516 4.46 42.21 -13.68
CA ARG A 516 5.58 43.08 -13.31
C ARG A 516 6.86 42.22 -13.16
N LYS A 517 7.98 42.74 -13.73
CA LYS A 517 9.30 42.18 -13.57
C LYS A 517 9.72 42.17 -12.08
N PRO A 518 10.43 41.14 -11.60
CA PRO A 518 10.94 41.14 -10.22
C PRO A 518 12.10 42.17 -10.09
N SER A 519 12.04 43.01 -9.05
CA SER A 519 13.17 43.82 -8.60
C SER A 519 14.15 42.93 -7.83
N GLU A 520 15.40 42.93 -8.26
CA GLU A 520 16.54 42.42 -7.50
C GLU A 520 16.73 43.25 -6.23
N THR A 521 16.76 42.60 -5.09
CA THR A 521 17.60 42.76 -3.89
C THR A 521 16.84 42.24 -2.66
N GLY A 522 17.28 41.09 -2.16
CA GLY A 522 16.85 40.59 -0.85
C GLY A 522 17.38 39.17 -0.63
N LYS A 523 18.24 38.96 0.36
CA LYS A 523 18.73 37.67 0.83
C LYS A 523 17.53 36.78 1.16
N GLY A 524 17.14 35.92 0.24
CA GLY A 524 15.91 35.09 0.37
C GLY A 524 16.14 33.88 1.28
N LYS A 525 15.40 33.79 2.38
CA LYS A 525 15.21 32.57 3.12
C LYS A 525 14.30 31.65 2.28
N VAL A 526 14.67 30.39 2.12
CA VAL A 526 13.83 29.38 1.45
C VAL A 526 13.20 28.55 2.54
N ALA A 527 11.85 28.51 2.60
CA ALA A 527 11.10 27.65 3.48
C ALA A 527 10.74 26.36 2.72
N ARG A 528 10.97 25.20 3.35
CA ARG A 528 10.61 23.88 2.84
C ARG A 528 9.58 23.25 3.78
N ILE A 529 8.44 22.86 3.25
CA ILE A 529 7.44 22.04 3.98
C ILE A 529 7.96 20.60 4.04
N VAL A 530 7.92 20.02 5.24
CA VAL A 530 8.38 18.64 5.49
C VAL A 530 7.30 17.93 6.29
N ASP A 531 6.96 16.71 5.89
CA ASP A 531 6.05 15.86 6.64
C ASP A 531 6.68 15.43 7.96
N VAL A 532 5.92 15.55 9.04
CA VAL A 532 6.35 15.19 10.39
C VAL A 532 5.36 14.28 11.08
N THR A 533 5.87 13.34 11.84
CA THR A 533 5.02 12.56 12.74
C THR A 533 4.70 13.40 13.98
N SER A 534 3.43 13.75 14.13
CA SER A 534 2.97 14.57 15.24
C SER A 534 1.72 14.00 15.89
N ARG A 535 1.51 14.38 17.14
CA ARG A 535 0.29 14.07 17.91
C ARG A 535 -0.09 15.26 18.76
N ILE A 536 -1.38 15.66 18.69
CA ILE A 536 -1.94 16.76 19.47
C ILE A 536 -3.02 16.19 20.37
N MET A 537 -3.03 16.60 21.66
CA MET A 537 -3.97 16.17 22.67
C MET A 537 -4.55 17.39 23.38
N CYS A 538 -5.85 17.40 23.62
CA CYS A 538 -6.51 18.38 24.47
C CYS A 538 -6.23 18.05 25.94
N VAL A 539 -5.71 18.99 26.70
CA VAL A 539 -5.43 18.86 28.14
C VAL A 539 -6.57 19.47 28.95
N ASP A 540 -6.95 20.70 28.64
CA ASP A 540 -8.09 21.39 29.24
C ASP A 540 -8.87 22.13 28.17
N LYS A 541 -10.08 21.61 27.90
CA LYS A 541 -10.98 22.17 26.89
C LYS A 541 -11.47 23.56 27.27
N SER A 542 -11.73 23.81 28.57
CA SER A 542 -12.31 25.06 29.04
C SER A 542 -11.31 26.22 28.95
N ASN A 543 -10.03 25.94 29.02
CA ASN A 543 -8.95 26.92 28.92
C ASN A 543 -8.22 26.91 27.56
N GLY A 544 -8.64 26.07 26.64
CA GLY A 544 -8.01 25.92 25.30
C GLY A 544 -6.58 25.40 25.37
N GLU A 545 -6.25 24.56 26.37
CA GLU A 545 -4.92 24.03 26.60
C GLU A 545 -4.71 22.69 25.90
N TYR A 546 -3.61 22.57 25.17
CA TYR A 546 -3.23 21.41 24.37
C TYR A 546 -1.77 21.03 24.58
N THR A 547 -1.46 19.75 24.39
CA THR A 547 -0.10 19.24 24.30
C THR A 547 0.12 18.65 22.91
N MET A 548 1.25 19.01 22.25
CA MET A 548 1.67 18.35 21.04
C MET A 548 3.02 17.66 21.21
N PHE A 549 3.15 16.50 20.57
CA PHE A 549 4.40 15.76 20.42
C PHE A 549 4.79 15.78 18.95
N ILE A 550 6.06 16.09 18.66
CA ILE A 550 6.60 16.14 17.30
C ILE A 550 7.93 15.41 17.27
N ASN A 551 8.12 14.53 16.28
CA ASN A 551 9.41 13.94 15.97
C ASN A 551 10.10 14.79 14.91
N ILE A 552 11.30 15.30 15.21
CA ILE A 552 12.03 16.19 14.31
C ILE A 552 12.61 15.41 13.13
N PRO A 553 12.20 15.69 11.88
CA PRO A 553 12.61 14.93 10.72
C PRO A 553 14.03 15.17 10.27
N ASN A 554 14.59 16.35 10.55
CA ASN A 554 15.95 16.74 10.15
C ASN A 554 16.61 17.65 11.19
N THR A 555 17.94 17.59 11.30
CA THR A 555 18.68 18.59 12.08
C THR A 555 18.59 19.94 11.39
N SER A 556 18.02 20.92 12.05
CA SER A 556 17.76 22.25 11.50
C SER A 556 17.99 23.34 12.54
N ASN A 557 18.50 24.47 12.09
CA ASN A 557 18.72 25.62 12.98
C ASN A 557 17.41 26.36 13.29
N LYS A 558 16.40 26.24 12.42
CA LYS A 558 15.12 26.95 12.58
C LYS A 558 13.99 26.27 11.81
N ALA A 559 12.84 26.14 12.46
CA ALA A 559 11.60 25.67 11.83
C ALA A 559 10.39 26.47 12.35
N GLU A 560 9.32 26.51 11.56
CA GLU A 560 8.03 27.09 11.92
C GLU A 560 6.98 25.97 11.96
N ILE A 561 6.13 25.97 12.99
CA ILE A 561 5.00 25.06 13.17
C ILE A 561 3.73 25.90 13.14
N SER A 562 2.84 25.62 12.19
CA SER A 562 1.50 26.20 12.12
C SER A 562 0.45 25.12 12.34
N LEU A 563 -0.66 25.48 12.95
CA LEU A 563 -1.80 24.61 13.20
C LEU A 563 -3.00 25.09 12.41
N GLU A 564 -3.73 24.16 11.81
CA GLU A 564 -4.98 24.42 11.12
C GLU A 564 -6.10 23.56 11.71
N LEU A 565 -7.25 24.13 11.91
CA LEU A 565 -8.47 23.43 12.28
C LEU A 565 -9.06 22.76 11.05
N VAL A 566 -9.26 21.46 11.11
CA VAL A 566 -9.88 20.70 10.02
C VAL A 566 -11.39 20.71 10.22
N GLY A 567 -12.10 21.53 9.44
CA GLY A 567 -13.57 21.61 9.41
C GLY A 567 -14.17 20.88 8.20
N GLU A 568 -15.49 20.69 8.19
CA GLU A 568 -16.23 20.03 7.09
C GLU A 568 -16.17 20.80 5.76
N HIS A 569 -15.80 22.09 5.77
CA HIS A 569 -15.80 22.98 4.61
C HIS A 569 -14.48 23.71 4.35
N GLY A 570 -13.37 23.27 4.96
CA GLY A 570 -12.04 23.85 4.80
C GLY A 570 -11.23 23.86 6.10
N SER A 571 -9.95 24.23 6.00
CA SER A 571 -9.07 24.42 7.15
C SER A 571 -8.89 25.91 7.44
N ASN A 572 -8.91 26.27 8.72
CA ASN A 572 -8.62 27.64 9.18
C ASN A 572 -7.40 27.60 10.11
N LYS A 573 -6.48 28.55 9.93
CA LYS A 573 -5.33 28.69 10.79
C LYS A 573 -5.73 29.04 12.21
N VAL A 574 -4.98 28.52 13.18
CA VAL A 574 -5.24 28.67 14.61
C VAL A 574 -4.32 29.73 15.18
N GLU A 575 -4.90 30.68 15.91
CA GLU A 575 -4.14 31.65 16.69
C GLU A 575 -3.61 31.02 17.98
N ILE A 576 -2.28 31.01 18.15
CA ILE A 576 -1.58 30.45 19.30
C ILE A 576 -1.21 31.57 20.26
N ARG A 577 -1.79 31.54 21.47
CA ARG A 577 -1.56 32.57 22.50
C ARG A 577 -0.29 32.34 23.28
N ASP A 578 0.01 31.09 23.62
CA ASP A 578 1.14 30.73 24.45
C ASP A 578 1.64 29.32 24.09
N ALA A 579 2.95 29.08 24.23
CA ALA A 579 3.54 27.77 24.03
C ALA A 579 4.79 27.59 24.87
N LYS A 580 5.00 26.34 25.39
CA LYS A 580 6.15 25.98 26.23
C LYS A 580 6.66 24.58 25.85
N ILE A 581 7.98 24.43 25.72
CA ILE A 581 8.61 23.13 25.55
C ILE A 581 8.84 22.50 26.92
N ASN A 582 8.29 21.31 27.13
CA ASN A 582 8.45 20.55 28.37
C ASN A 582 9.42 19.37 28.25
N SER A 583 9.81 18.99 27.02
CA SER A 583 10.78 17.91 26.78
C SER A 583 11.46 18.12 25.44
N GLY A 584 12.78 17.88 25.38
CA GLY A 584 13.63 18.04 24.19
C GLY A 584 14.65 19.18 24.35
N ASN A 585 15.60 19.26 23.41
CA ASN A 585 16.65 20.27 23.36
C ASN A 585 16.27 21.49 22.52
N ALA A 586 15.17 21.41 21.77
CA ALA A 586 14.66 22.51 20.98
C ALA A 586 14.28 23.71 21.89
N LYS A 587 14.32 24.90 21.35
CA LYS A 587 13.90 26.13 22.06
C LYS A 587 12.90 26.91 21.20
N ILE A 588 11.92 27.54 21.85
CA ILE A 588 11.01 28.47 21.19
C ILE A 588 11.77 29.78 20.98
N ASP A 589 11.89 30.21 19.75
CA ASP A 589 12.50 31.47 19.34
C ASP A 589 11.48 32.63 19.36
N ALA A 590 10.27 32.35 18.89
CA ALA A 590 9.16 33.27 18.88
C ALA A 590 7.81 32.54 18.78
N ILE A 591 6.76 33.14 19.35
CA ILE A 591 5.38 32.79 19.11
C ILE A 591 4.79 33.92 18.29
N LYS A 592 4.31 33.62 17.09
CA LYS A 592 3.58 34.54 16.22
C LYS A 592 2.11 34.12 16.26
N GLU A 593 1.21 35.03 15.88
CA GLU A 593 -0.24 34.78 15.92
C GLU A 593 -0.66 33.40 15.37
N GLU A 594 -0.04 32.93 14.27
CA GLU A 594 -0.41 31.69 13.59
C GLU A 594 0.66 30.59 13.63
N CYS A 595 1.84 30.83 14.25
CA CYS A 595 2.90 29.82 14.27
C CYS A 595 3.85 29.92 15.46
N ILE A 596 4.43 28.77 15.85
CA ILE A 596 5.51 28.63 16.82
C ILE A 596 6.82 28.50 16.04
N VAL A 597 7.77 29.36 16.33
CA VAL A 597 9.11 29.33 15.73
C VAL A 597 10.07 28.61 16.65
N LEU A 598 10.67 27.54 16.19
CA LEU A 598 11.61 26.71 16.94
C LEU A 598 13.04 26.88 16.43
N ASN A 599 14.03 26.72 17.32
CA ASN A 599 15.43 26.60 16.97
C ASN A 599 16.11 25.43 17.68
N ASN A 600 17.36 25.11 17.31
CA ASN A 600 18.17 24.03 17.88
C ASN A 600 17.53 22.64 17.74
N LEU A 601 17.07 22.29 16.54
CA LEU A 601 16.37 21.05 16.25
C LEU A 601 17.36 19.96 15.84
N LYS A 602 17.26 18.76 16.45
CA LYS A 602 18.11 17.62 16.15
C LYS A 602 17.29 16.50 15.49
N TYR A 603 17.89 15.82 14.51
CA TYR A 603 17.28 14.68 13.83
C TYR A 603 16.82 13.61 14.83
N SER A 604 15.62 13.06 14.61
CA SER A 604 15.00 12.01 15.43
C SER A 604 14.73 12.41 16.89
N GLU A 605 14.83 13.67 17.24
CA GLU A 605 14.47 14.16 18.56
C GLU A 605 12.95 14.30 18.66
N ARG A 606 12.39 13.77 19.75
CA ARG A 606 10.99 13.98 20.09
C ARG A 606 10.85 15.14 21.06
N ILE A 607 10.09 16.16 20.66
CA ILE A 607 9.78 17.32 21.50
C ILE A 607 8.34 17.29 21.97
N LYS A 608 8.14 17.75 23.21
CA LYS A 608 6.80 17.97 23.81
C LYS A 608 6.59 19.46 23.97
N ILE A 609 5.53 19.99 23.36
CA ILE A 609 5.14 21.38 23.44
C ILE A 609 3.73 21.48 24.02
N ASP A 610 3.57 22.17 25.15
CA ASP A 610 2.26 22.57 25.63
C ASP A 610 1.94 23.93 25.05
N PHE A 611 0.72 24.15 24.55
CA PHE A 611 0.29 25.40 23.93
C PHE A 611 -1.16 25.70 24.25
N ARG A 612 -1.53 26.98 24.12
CA ARG A 612 -2.88 27.46 24.35
C ARG A 612 -3.40 28.23 23.14
N ILE A 613 -4.65 27.97 22.78
CA ILE A 613 -5.38 28.67 21.72
C ILE A 613 -6.50 29.52 22.29
N ASP A 614 -7.02 30.47 21.51
CA ASP A 614 -7.93 31.51 21.98
C ASP A 614 -9.39 31.07 22.20
N PHE A 615 -9.78 29.84 21.83
CA PHE A 615 -11.16 29.39 21.94
C PHE A 615 -11.29 27.91 22.26
N ASN A 616 -12.46 27.54 22.82
CA ASN A 616 -12.81 26.15 23.07
C ASN A 616 -13.09 25.42 21.76
N TYR A 617 -12.14 24.68 21.25
CA TYR A 617 -12.32 23.86 20.06
C TYR A 617 -12.19 22.37 20.39
N TYR A 618 -13.08 21.58 19.80
CA TYR A 618 -13.09 20.13 19.98
C TYR A 618 -13.13 19.46 18.61
N GLY A 619 -11.95 19.23 18.02
CA GLY A 619 -11.82 18.64 16.68
C GLY A 619 -10.39 18.27 16.35
N ALA A 620 -10.15 17.87 15.10
CA ALA A 620 -8.83 17.51 14.62
C ALA A 620 -8.03 18.73 14.18
N PHE A 621 -6.74 18.75 14.54
CA PHE A 621 -5.78 19.72 14.02
C PHE A 621 -4.97 19.08 12.90
N SER A 622 -4.69 19.84 11.85
CA SER A 622 -3.62 19.61 10.89
C SER A 622 -2.41 20.43 11.30
N LEU A 623 -1.22 19.84 11.20
CA LEU A 623 0.04 20.50 11.54
C LEU A 623 0.88 20.66 10.28
N GLU A 624 1.32 21.87 10.01
CA GLU A 624 2.29 22.18 8.96
C GLU A 624 3.65 22.51 9.59
N TYR A 625 4.69 21.79 9.18
CA TYR A 625 6.06 21.98 9.63
C TYR A 625 6.92 22.51 8.50
N LYS A 626 7.53 23.70 8.68
CA LYS A 626 8.36 24.37 7.69
C LYS A 626 9.78 24.54 8.19
N GLU A 627 10.75 23.93 7.52
CA GLU A 627 12.18 24.19 7.74
C GLU A 627 12.60 25.48 7.05
N ILE A 628 13.32 26.35 7.79
CA ILE A 628 13.88 27.58 7.26
C ILE A 628 15.36 27.36 6.93
N LEU A 629 15.65 27.24 5.64
CA LEU A 629 17.00 27.03 5.13
C LEU A 629 17.62 28.35 4.69
N TRP A 630 18.86 28.60 5.10
CA TRP A 630 19.66 29.70 4.54
C TRP A 630 20.22 29.27 3.19
N ARG A 631 20.02 30.06 2.17
CA ARG A 631 20.62 29.83 0.85
C ARG A 631 22.15 29.94 1.00
N LEU A 632 22.84 28.80 1.08
CA LEU A 632 24.31 28.75 0.96
C LEU A 632 24.66 29.04 -0.50
N ASN A 633 25.61 29.97 -0.72
CA ASN A 633 26.15 30.27 -2.05
C ASN A 633 26.66 28.98 -2.70
N LYS A 634 26.40 28.80 -4.00
CA LYS A 634 26.85 27.63 -4.79
C LYS A 634 28.36 27.36 -4.67
N GLU A 635 29.16 28.34 -4.36
CA GLU A 635 30.62 28.23 -4.16
C GLU A 635 30.99 27.41 -2.91
N TRP A 636 30.21 27.45 -1.83
CA TRP A 636 30.47 26.67 -0.60
C TRP A 636 30.20 25.19 -0.75
N ILE A 637 29.22 24.82 -1.57
CA ILE A 637 28.90 23.42 -1.87
C ILE A 637 30.07 22.79 -2.66
N HIS A 638 30.65 23.52 -3.61
CA HIS A 638 31.81 23.02 -4.35
C HIS A 638 33.04 22.83 -3.46
N ILE A 639 33.29 23.72 -2.47
CA ILE A 639 34.42 23.62 -1.56
C ILE A 639 34.25 22.42 -0.60
N GLN A 640 33.08 22.18 -0.07
CA GLN A 640 32.83 21.01 0.80
C GLN A 640 32.90 19.69 0.05
N PHE A 641 32.39 19.62 -1.18
CA PHE A 641 32.53 18.41 -2.02
C PHE A 641 33.99 18.20 -2.42
N TYR A 642 34.74 19.24 -2.74
CA TYR A 642 36.15 19.14 -3.07
C TYR A 642 37.02 18.71 -1.89
N GLN A 643 36.77 19.22 -0.69
CA GLN A 643 37.47 18.78 0.54
C GLN A 643 37.13 17.33 0.94
N ARG A 644 35.88 16.88 0.79
CA ARG A 644 35.52 15.49 1.00
C ARG A 644 36.14 14.54 -0.05
N TYR A 645 36.19 14.96 -1.29
CA TYR A 645 36.82 14.19 -2.36
C TYR A 645 38.35 14.05 -2.15
N GLN A 646 39.01 15.10 -1.71
CA GLN A 646 40.44 15.08 -1.34
C GLN A 646 40.71 14.17 -0.13
N MET A 647 39.83 14.15 0.89
CA MET A 647 39.97 13.24 2.04
C MET A 647 39.79 11.76 1.63
N ILE A 648 38.86 11.46 0.73
CA ILE A 648 38.64 10.09 0.24
C ILE A 648 39.85 9.61 -0.57
N ILE A 649 40.43 10.43 -1.41
CA ILE A 649 41.67 10.15 -2.16
C ILE A 649 42.85 9.93 -1.20
N LEU A 650 42.99 10.74 -0.15
CA LEU A 650 44.06 10.59 0.86
C LEU A 650 43.92 9.27 1.64
N ILE A 651 42.71 8.90 2.03
CA ILE A 651 42.43 7.63 2.71
C ILE A 651 42.76 6.43 1.79
N HIS A 652 42.44 6.52 0.50
CA HIS A 652 42.73 5.46 -0.47
C HIS A 652 44.22 5.32 -0.75
N LEU A 653 44.95 6.43 -0.84
CA LEU A 653 46.41 6.45 -0.94
C LEU A 653 47.09 5.88 0.31
N LEU A 654 46.62 6.22 1.51
CA LEU A 654 47.13 5.67 2.76
C LEU A 654 46.87 4.15 2.87
N GLN A 655 45.73 3.66 2.39
CA GLN A 655 45.45 2.22 2.33
C GLN A 655 46.35 1.50 1.33
N GLN A 656 46.68 2.10 0.19
CA GLN A 656 47.61 1.52 -0.79
C GLN A 656 49.06 1.50 -0.28
N ILE A 657 49.48 2.51 0.48
CA ILE A 657 50.81 2.54 1.10
C ILE A 657 50.91 1.47 2.22
N LEU A 658 49.88 1.27 3.00
CA LEU A 658 49.82 0.22 4.03
C LEU A 658 49.78 -1.21 3.47
N LEU A 659 49.13 -1.40 2.30
CA LEU A 659 49.10 -2.71 1.62
C LEU A 659 50.40 -3.02 0.83
N GLY A 660 51.25 -2.01 0.57
CA GLY A 660 52.55 -2.18 -0.04
C GLY A 660 53.69 -2.34 0.97
N MET A 661 53.43 -2.28 2.27
CA MET A 661 54.39 -2.47 3.37
C MET A 661 54.20 -3.83 4.12
N ILE A 662 53.26 -4.67 3.69
CA ILE A 662 53.09 -6.06 4.09
C ILE A 662 53.45 -6.96 2.92
#